data_182b951d693b51ca34e92bbb55cfebd9
#
_entry.id   182b951d693b51ca34e92bbb55cfebd9
#
_cell.length_a   1.000
_cell.length_b   1.000
_cell.length_c   1.000
_cell.angle_alpha   90.00
_cell.angle_beta   90.00
_cell.angle_gamma   90.00
#
_symmetry.space_group_name_H-M   'P 1'
#
loop_
_entity.id
_entity.type
_entity.pdbx_description
1 polymer ?
#
loop_
_entity_poly.entity_id
_entity_poly.type
_entity_poly.pdbx_seq_one_letter_code
_entity_poly.pdbx_strand_id
1 'polypeptide(L)'
;MKRSEVDRSKLSPMMKHYVELKDKYEDTIILYRLGDFYEMFFDDAEVVSHALELTLTGKSAGLEEKVPMCGIPHHAAEVYIDKLIKKGFKVAICEQLEDPKNTKGIVKRDIIEVISSGTIINANSLDEKENNYIGSLYSFGYGYALTYSDITTGEVYSVLINSASDVLYKLLSLEIKEIITNNEIDKALISKIKAQKIPVTIEEYYLTDKYLEVYENIEDDRIIKSIQLLLYYLSEVQKRNLSHFQKVIIKKDNSSLMMDIHTKRNLELTECLRTKERMYSLLWLLDNTKTAMGSRRLKYFIENPLVDITKINERYNVVSKLLEEFILADELRSDLYEVYDLERLCGRISFGSANAKDLLQLKNSLKVLPSIKEKLEKINYYDEIRPLNELYELLERAINEDAPNGLKDGFLIKEGYSSELDELKSLSKGGKDFISNFEREEKERTGIKGLKVGFNKVFGYYIEVSNSYLSMITDDMGYTRKQTLANCERFINPILKEKEDIILSSEDKIINLEYNLFVEIRDKCKEYIGILQNNAKVISEIDVLSSFAYVSEKYGYVRPILNSTNEIKIISSRHPVVENVLKDAEYVPNDIIMDNNTDIILITGPNMAGKSTYMRQLGIIAIMAQIGCFVPAEEASLPVFDKIFTRIGASDDLVSGESTFMVEMMEASRAIKNATSKSLILFDELGRGTATYDGMSLAEAILEYIANNIKCKTLFSTHYHELTEMEKTLPNLKNKHVSAIEENGNITFLHKVKDGSVDKSYGINVATLAGLPKEVIDRANIILKEYETKENKKTSSVQIALPLNFEEKKSVVEEELKKIDILNITPIEAINILSKLKEKVK
;
A
#
# COMPACT_ATOMS: atom_id res chain seq x y z
N MET A 1 21.77 -7.11 32.63
CA MET A 1 23.14 -6.55 32.34
C MET A 1 23.05 -5.85 30.99
N LYS A 2 23.29 -4.53 30.98
CA LYS A 2 23.21 -3.72 29.73
C LYS A 2 24.55 -3.78 28.99
N ARG A 3 24.48 -3.74 27.64
CA ARG A 3 25.66 -3.74 26.75
C ARG A 3 26.68 -2.64 27.09
N SER A 4 26.21 -1.47 27.50
CA SER A 4 27.02 -0.30 27.84
C SER A 4 27.82 -0.44 29.12
N GLU A 5 27.49 -1.41 29.96
CA GLU A 5 28.10 -1.62 31.29
C GLU A 5 29.17 -2.73 31.29
N VAL A 6 29.41 -3.37 30.12
CA VAL A 6 30.26 -4.56 30.01
C VAL A 6 31.70 -4.22 29.64
N ASP A 7 32.67 -4.80 30.35
CA ASP A 7 34.09 -4.75 30.01
C ASP A 7 34.37 -5.60 28.74
N ARG A 8 34.48 -4.91 27.58
CA ARG A 8 34.67 -5.51 26.26
C ARG A 8 35.95 -6.36 26.15
N SER A 9 36.97 -6.09 27.00
CA SER A 9 38.23 -6.82 26.98
C SER A 9 38.09 -8.29 27.43
N LYS A 10 37.11 -8.55 28.30
CA LYS A 10 36.82 -9.87 28.88
C LYS A 10 35.84 -10.71 28.03
N LEU A 11 35.21 -10.12 27.04
CA LEU A 11 34.22 -10.83 26.19
C LEU A 11 34.89 -11.92 25.35
N SER A 12 34.21 -13.06 25.23
CA SER A 12 34.57 -14.08 24.25
C SER A 12 34.62 -13.49 22.82
N PRO A 13 35.46 -14.05 21.92
CA PRO A 13 35.58 -13.53 20.56
C PRO A 13 34.26 -13.41 19.82
N MET A 14 33.34 -14.36 19.99
CA MET A 14 31.99 -14.30 19.40
C MET A 14 31.17 -13.12 19.94
N MET A 15 31.20 -12.89 21.26
CA MET A 15 30.46 -11.78 21.87
C MET A 15 31.08 -10.41 21.53
N LYS A 16 32.41 -10.35 21.34
CA LYS A 16 33.06 -9.13 20.81
C LYS A 16 32.50 -8.79 19.45
N HIS A 17 32.46 -9.76 18.53
CA HIS A 17 31.90 -9.59 17.20
C HIS A 17 30.41 -9.17 17.23
N TYR A 18 29.58 -9.79 18.09
CA TYR A 18 28.19 -9.37 18.27
C TYR A 18 28.08 -7.90 18.72
N VAL A 19 28.88 -7.48 19.70
CA VAL A 19 28.88 -6.10 20.19
C VAL A 19 29.35 -5.12 19.12
N GLU A 20 30.38 -5.47 18.34
CA GLU A 20 30.88 -4.67 17.20
C GLU A 20 29.80 -4.49 16.11
N LEU A 21 29.04 -5.55 15.80
CA LEU A 21 27.90 -5.44 14.89
C LEU A 21 26.80 -4.56 15.47
N LYS A 22 26.49 -4.73 16.77
CA LYS A 22 25.46 -3.94 17.44
C LYS A 22 25.81 -2.45 17.54
N ASP A 23 27.10 -2.11 17.63
CA ASP A 23 27.54 -0.70 17.60
C ASP A 23 27.32 -0.06 16.23
N LYS A 24 27.37 -0.83 15.13
CA LYS A 24 27.05 -0.37 13.78
C LYS A 24 25.54 -0.29 13.51
N TYR A 25 24.74 -1.13 14.18
CA TYR A 25 23.30 -1.26 13.99
C TYR A 25 22.55 -1.05 15.31
N GLU A 26 22.78 0.09 15.95
CA GLU A 26 22.35 0.39 17.32
C GLU A 26 20.83 0.22 17.52
N ASP A 27 20.03 0.75 16.61
CA ASP A 27 18.54 0.73 16.65
C ASP A 27 17.91 -0.54 16.04
N THR A 28 18.73 -1.59 15.78
CA THR A 28 18.29 -2.78 15.05
C THR A 28 18.50 -4.03 15.89
N ILE A 29 17.51 -4.88 16.01
CA ILE A 29 17.62 -6.19 16.68
C ILE A 29 18.45 -7.13 15.82
N ILE A 30 19.53 -7.69 16.38
CA ILE A 30 20.39 -8.61 15.63
C ILE A 30 20.00 -10.06 15.91
N LEU A 31 19.56 -10.76 14.87
CA LEU A 31 19.37 -12.21 14.88
C LEU A 31 20.69 -12.88 14.50
N TYR A 32 21.44 -13.31 15.52
CA TYR A 32 22.79 -13.86 15.35
C TYR A 32 22.76 -15.37 15.19
N ARG A 33 23.15 -15.91 14.04
CA ARG A 33 23.10 -17.35 13.73
C ARG A 33 24.09 -18.16 14.54
N LEU A 34 23.56 -19.14 15.30
CA LEU A 34 24.36 -20.13 16.07
C LEU A 34 23.73 -21.52 15.92
N GLY A 35 24.31 -22.34 15.06
CA GLY A 35 23.75 -23.65 14.73
C GLY A 35 22.34 -23.52 14.13
N ASP A 36 21.35 -24.18 14.72
CA ASP A 36 19.96 -24.17 14.25
C ASP A 36 19.11 -23.04 14.81
N PHE A 37 19.72 -22.08 15.54
CA PHE A 37 19.03 -20.96 16.15
C PHE A 37 19.58 -19.62 15.69
N TYR A 38 18.70 -18.61 15.71
CA TYR A 38 19.09 -17.22 15.83
C TYR A 38 19.00 -16.82 17.29
N GLU A 39 20.12 -16.38 17.86
CA GLU A 39 20.21 -15.95 19.25
C GLU A 39 20.38 -14.44 19.33
N MET A 40 19.76 -13.82 20.30
CA MET A 40 19.85 -12.41 20.63
C MET A 40 20.44 -12.28 22.05
N PHE A 41 21.24 -11.22 22.28
CA PHE A 41 21.95 -11.03 23.53
C PHE A 41 21.73 -9.64 24.11
N PHE A 42 22.05 -9.47 25.41
CA PHE A 42 21.97 -8.21 26.15
C PHE A 42 20.58 -7.55 26.04
N ASP A 43 20.55 -6.25 25.74
CA ASP A 43 19.33 -5.45 25.63
C ASP A 43 18.38 -6.02 24.57
N ASP A 44 18.90 -6.53 23.43
CA ASP A 44 18.08 -7.16 22.39
C ASP A 44 17.33 -8.39 22.91
N ALA A 45 17.98 -9.21 23.75
CA ALA A 45 17.35 -10.39 24.32
C ALA A 45 16.21 -10.03 25.28
N GLU A 46 16.38 -9.00 26.10
CA GLU A 46 15.34 -8.52 27.02
C GLU A 46 14.15 -7.95 26.24
N VAL A 47 14.40 -7.11 25.25
CA VAL A 47 13.37 -6.50 24.39
C VAL A 47 12.58 -7.57 23.63
N VAL A 48 13.29 -8.50 22.97
CA VAL A 48 12.64 -9.53 22.14
C VAL A 48 11.90 -10.55 22.98
N SER A 49 12.48 -10.97 24.12
CA SER A 49 11.83 -11.87 25.07
C SER A 49 10.47 -11.31 25.52
N HIS A 50 10.42 -10.03 25.89
CA HIS A 50 9.18 -9.36 26.26
C HIS A 50 8.23 -9.19 25.06
N ALA A 51 8.77 -8.78 23.89
CA ALA A 51 7.95 -8.50 22.71
C ALA A 51 7.28 -9.75 22.12
N LEU A 52 7.96 -10.91 22.18
CA LEU A 52 7.52 -12.17 21.57
C LEU A 52 7.12 -13.24 22.59
N GLU A 53 7.13 -12.90 23.89
CA GLU A 53 6.82 -13.82 25.00
C GLU A 53 7.75 -15.06 25.01
N LEU A 54 9.04 -14.86 24.68
CA LEU A 54 10.04 -15.91 24.66
C LEU A 54 10.71 -16.07 26.03
N THR A 55 11.18 -17.28 26.31
CA THR A 55 11.95 -17.54 27.55
C THR A 55 13.28 -16.81 27.51
N LEU A 56 13.52 -15.93 28.47
CA LEU A 56 14.80 -15.28 28.68
C LEU A 56 15.71 -16.23 29.47
N THR A 57 16.88 -16.50 28.93
CA THR A 57 17.91 -17.39 29.55
C THR A 57 19.21 -16.63 29.67
N GLY A 58 20.30 -17.33 30.10
CA GLY A 58 21.62 -16.72 30.21
C GLY A 58 22.71 -17.55 29.52
N LYS A 59 23.59 -16.88 28.75
CA LYS A 59 24.70 -17.47 28.01
C LYS A 59 26.05 -17.01 28.62
N SER A 60 27.02 -17.91 28.71
CA SER A 60 28.37 -17.56 29.11
C SER A 60 29.05 -16.75 28.00
N ALA A 61 29.56 -15.57 28.36
CA ALA A 61 30.13 -14.59 27.43
C ALA A 61 31.61 -14.32 27.65
N GLY A 62 32.27 -15.05 28.54
CA GLY A 62 33.64 -14.78 29.05
C GLY A 62 33.65 -13.91 30.31
N LEU A 63 32.48 -13.54 30.82
CA LEU A 63 32.27 -12.78 32.04
C LEU A 63 31.96 -13.74 33.21
N GLU A 64 32.05 -13.25 34.44
CA GLU A 64 31.65 -14.02 35.63
C GLU A 64 30.15 -14.30 35.67
N GLU A 65 29.34 -13.33 35.26
CA GLU A 65 27.89 -13.46 35.11
C GLU A 65 27.48 -13.82 33.66
N LYS A 66 26.39 -14.59 33.55
CA LYS A 66 25.82 -14.92 32.26
C LYS A 66 25.09 -13.68 31.69
N VAL A 67 25.27 -13.41 30.39
CA VAL A 67 24.54 -12.37 29.71
C VAL A 67 23.12 -12.82 29.34
N PRO A 68 22.11 -11.93 29.40
CA PRO A 68 20.76 -12.25 28.93
C PRO A 68 20.77 -12.75 27.49
N MET A 69 20.01 -13.81 27.22
CA MET A 69 19.90 -14.42 25.90
C MET A 69 18.49 -14.98 25.70
N CYS A 70 17.94 -14.76 24.51
CA CYS A 70 16.81 -15.52 24.01
C CYS A 70 17.11 -15.98 22.56
N GLY A 71 16.35 -16.95 22.05
CA GLY A 71 16.62 -17.51 20.73
C GLY A 71 15.35 -18.03 20.08
N ILE A 72 15.37 -18.04 18.75
CA ILE A 72 14.31 -18.58 17.89
C ILE A 72 14.90 -19.62 16.94
N PRO A 73 14.16 -20.70 16.59
CA PRO A 73 14.62 -21.65 15.60
C PRO A 73 14.74 -20.96 14.22
N HIS A 74 15.86 -21.20 13.54
CA HIS A 74 16.15 -20.53 12.28
C HIS A 74 15.12 -20.83 11.19
N HIS A 75 14.59 -22.03 11.12
CA HIS A 75 13.56 -22.44 10.18
C HIS A 75 12.20 -21.75 10.41
N ALA A 76 11.97 -21.19 11.59
CA ALA A 76 10.75 -20.48 11.95
C ALA A 76 10.96 -18.96 12.05
N ALA A 77 12.16 -18.46 11.72
CA ALA A 77 12.56 -17.07 11.94
C ALA A 77 11.60 -16.06 11.28
N GLU A 78 11.11 -16.32 10.08
CA GLU A 78 10.21 -15.43 9.33
C GLU A 78 8.98 -15.02 10.15
N VAL A 79 8.32 -15.95 10.83
CA VAL A 79 7.12 -15.66 11.64
C VAL A 79 7.45 -14.72 12.82
N TYR A 80 8.65 -14.87 13.41
CA TYR A 80 9.09 -14.03 14.51
C TYR A 80 9.55 -12.65 14.02
N ILE A 81 10.23 -12.59 12.88
CA ILE A 81 10.62 -11.33 12.22
C ILE A 81 9.37 -10.50 11.92
N ASP A 82 8.35 -11.09 11.33
CA ASP A 82 7.09 -10.41 11.05
C ASP A 82 6.44 -9.80 12.29
N LYS A 83 6.44 -10.55 13.40
CA LYS A 83 5.90 -10.04 14.67
C LYS A 83 6.71 -8.86 15.21
N LEU A 84 8.04 -8.89 15.07
CA LEU A 84 8.92 -7.80 15.49
C LEU A 84 8.70 -6.55 14.61
N ILE A 85 8.65 -6.71 13.30
CA ILE A 85 8.41 -5.61 12.36
C ILE A 85 7.03 -4.95 12.61
N LYS A 86 5.97 -5.75 12.82
CA LYS A 86 4.64 -5.24 13.18
C LYS A 86 4.62 -4.44 14.49
N LYS A 87 5.55 -4.71 15.40
CA LYS A 87 5.76 -3.94 16.62
C LYS A 87 6.69 -2.73 16.44
N GLY A 88 7.15 -2.46 15.20
CA GLY A 88 7.97 -1.30 14.84
C GLY A 88 9.48 -1.49 15.04
N PHE A 89 9.96 -2.71 15.26
CA PHE A 89 11.40 -2.98 15.36
C PHE A 89 12.02 -3.17 13.97
N LYS A 90 13.31 -2.81 13.84
CA LYS A 90 14.18 -3.22 12.72
C LYS A 90 14.92 -4.48 13.11
N VAL A 91 15.13 -5.38 12.15
CA VAL A 91 15.76 -6.69 12.38
C VAL A 91 16.91 -6.89 11.39
N ALA A 92 18.12 -7.18 11.89
CA ALA A 92 19.28 -7.54 11.07
C ALA A 92 19.53 -9.05 11.17
N ILE A 93 19.69 -9.70 10.04
CA ILE A 93 20.00 -11.12 9.94
C ILE A 93 21.51 -11.28 9.80
N CYS A 94 22.14 -11.88 10.81
CA CYS A 94 23.56 -12.21 10.84
C CYS A 94 23.75 -13.69 10.54
N GLU A 95 24.25 -14.02 9.36
CA GLU A 95 24.47 -15.39 8.89
C GLU A 95 25.93 -15.83 8.92
N GLN A 96 26.14 -17.15 8.91
CA GLN A 96 27.44 -17.79 8.77
C GLN A 96 27.81 -17.76 7.27
N LEU A 97 28.94 -17.13 6.95
CA LEU A 97 29.47 -17.00 5.58
C LEU A 97 30.36 -18.18 5.16
N GLU A 98 30.72 -19.06 6.09
CA GLU A 98 31.59 -20.20 5.89
C GLU A 98 30.95 -21.47 6.46
N ASP A 99 31.23 -22.63 5.84
CA ASP A 99 30.76 -23.92 6.33
C ASP A 99 31.49 -24.30 7.64
N PRO A 100 30.77 -24.50 8.76
CA PRO A 100 31.36 -24.88 10.03
C PRO A 100 32.21 -26.18 9.96
N LYS A 101 31.92 -27.09 9.00
CA LYS A 101 32.64 -28.35 8.83
C LYS A 101 34.04 -28.14 8.26
N ASN A 102 34.27 -27.05 7.52
CA ASN A 102 35.52 -26.77 6.79
C ASN A 102 36.41 -25.71 7.45
N THR A 103 35.92 -25.07 8.54
CA THR A 103 36.60 -23.92 9.14
C THR A 103 37.34 -24.32 10.43
N LYS A 104 38.66 -24.05 10.45
CA LYS A 104 39.46 -24.17 11.70
C LYS A 104 39.39 -22.86 12.48
N GLY A 105 38.48 -22.75 13.48
CA GLY A 105 38.35 -21.56 14.30
C GLY A 105 36.92 -21.03 14.38
N ILE A 106 36.77 -19.69 14.48
CA ILE A 106 35.45 -19.04 14.52
C ILE A 106 34.96 -18.87 13.11
N VAL A 107 33.81 -19.45 12.76
CA VAL A 107 33.13 -19.26 11.51
C VAL A 107 32.84 -17.79 11.28
N LYS A 108 33.23 -17.26 10.13
CA LYS A 108 32.98 -15.86 9.75
C LYS A 108 31.48 -15.62 9.65
N ARG A 109 31.03 -14.52 10.23
CA ARG A 109 29.60 -14.09 10.21
C ARG A 109 29.55 -12.62 9.81
N ASP A 110 28.50 -12.24 9.15
CA ASP A 110 28.21 -10.83 8.86
C ASP A 110 26.71 -10.63 8.68
N ILE A 111 26.27 -9.37 8.72
CA ILE A 111 24.90 -9.01 8.41
C ILE A 111 24.72 -9.10 6.91
N ILE A 112 23.80 -9.99 6.50
CA ILE A 112 23.46 -10.21 5.09
C ILE A 112 22.24 -9.40 4.68
N GLU A 113 21.40 -9.04 5.63
CA GLU A 113 20.13 -8.36 5.35
C GLU A 113 19.64 -7.60 6.59
N VAL A 114 19.06 -6.43 6.38
CA VAL A 114 18.29 -5.69 7.38
C VAL A 114 16.85 -5.55 6.89
N ILE A 115 15.89 -5.83 7.77
CA ILE A 115 14.45 -5.79 7.46
C ILE A 115 13.79 -4.75 8.37
N SER A 116 12.98 -3.89 7.77
CA SER A 116 12.18 -2.87 8.43
C SER A 116 10.75 -2.85 7.87
N SER A 117 9.87 -2.02 8.43
CA SER A 117 8.48 -1.92 7.98
C SER A 117 8.33 -1.57 6.50
N GLY A 118 9.25 -0.76 5.96
CA GLY A 118 9.27 -0.36 4.55
C GLY A 118 9.99 -1.34 3.62
N THR A 119 10.70 -2.36 4.15
CA THR A 119 11.56 -3.25 3.35
C THR A 119 11.20 -4.74 3.47
N ILE A 120 9.98 -5.04 3.87
CA ILE A 120 9.44 -6.41 3.90
C ILE A 120 9.29 -6.92 2.45
N ILE A 121 9.77 -8.14 2.18
CA ILE A 121 9.67 -8.80 0.86
C ILE A 121 8.76 -10.03 0.95
N ASN A 122 8.63 -10.62 2.14
CA ASN A 122 7.93 -11.88 2.32
C ASN A 122 6.44 -11.74 1.97
N ALA A 123 5.95 -12.57 1.04
CA ALA A 123 4.56 -12.56 0.57
C ALA A 123 3.54 -12.80 1.71
N ASN A 124 3.89 -13.60 2.71
CA ASN A 124 2.99 -13.89 3.85
C ASN A 124 2.78 -12.70 4.78
N SER A 125 3.64 -11.69 4.70
CA SER A 125 3.67 -10.53 5.60
C SER A 125 3.10 -9.27 4.98
N LEU A 126 2.93 -9.27 3.66
CA LEU A 126 2.41 -8.16 2.86
C LEU A 126 0.99 -8.45 2.41
N ASP A 127 0.13 -7.43 2.42
CA ASP A 127 -1.12 -7.50 1.69
C ASP A 127 -0.82 -7.50 0.18
N GLU A 128 -1.34 -8.49 -0.53
CA GLU A 128 -1.11 -8.63 -1.98
C GLU A 128 -1.70 -7.47 -2.77
N LYS A 129 -2.75 -6.85 -2.25
CA LYS A 129 -3.51 -5.78 -2.90
C LYS A 129 -3.06 -4.37 -2.52
N GLU A 130 -2.04 -4.25 -1.65
CA GLU A 130 -1.51 -2.96 -1.19
C GLU A 130 -0.02 -2.81 -1.49
N ASN A 131 0.41 -1.55 -1.71
CA ASN A 131 1.82 -1.22 -1.82
C ASN A 131 2.45 -1.03 -0.44
N ASN A 132 3.74 -1.35 -0.32
CA ASN A 132 4.53 -1.15 0.89
C ASN A 132 5.61 -0.08 0.66
N TYR A 133 5.22 1.20 0.74
CA TYR A 133 6.12 2.29 0.41
C TYR A 133 7.12 2.62 1.53
N ILE A 134 8.40 2.72 1.13
CA ILE A 134 9.47 3.37 1.87
C ILE A 134 9.83 4.68 1.16
N GLY A 135 10.18 5.73 1.90
CA GLY A 135 10.51 7.01 1.30
C GLY A 135 11.80 7.64 1.84
N SER A 136 12.46 8.44 1.01
CA SER A 136 13.51 9.37 1.41
C SER A 136 12.97 10.81 1.32
N LEU A 137 13.10 11.54 2.40
CA LEU A 137 12.70 12.94 2.51
C LEU A 137 13.95 13.81 2.64
N TYR A 138 14.40 14.39 1.54
CA TYR A 138 15.57 15.27 1.56
C TYR A 138 15.16 16.73 1.81
N SER A 139 15.67 17.32 2.89
CA SER A 139 15.42 18.71 3.27
C SER A 139 16.51 19.63 2.70
N PHE A 140 16.11 20.80 2.18
CA PHE A 140 16.98 21.86 1.67
C PHE A 140 16.93 23.13 2.52
N GLY A 141 16.21 23.10 3.65
CA GLY A 141 15.95 24.28 4.48
C GLY A 141 14.82 25.20 3.99
N TYR A 142 14.55 25.23 2.68
CA TYR A 142 13.46 26.02 2.06
C TYR A 142 12.39 25.16 1.37
N GLY A 143 12.56 23.84 1.39
CA GLY A 143 11.64 22.88 0.80
C GLY A 143 12.18 21.47 0.93
N TYR A 144 11.46 20.52 0.35
CA TYR A 144 11.72 19.08 0.49
C TYR A 144 11.58 18.39 -0.86
N ALA A 145 12.40 17.34 -1.08
CA ALA A 145 12.14 16.34 -2.11
C ALA A 145 11.81 15.02 -1.44
N LEU A 146 10.66 14.45 -1.78
CA LEU A 146 10.23 13.14 -1.33
C LEU A 146 10.34 12.16 -2.49
N THR A 147 11.22 11.15 -2.35
CA THR A 147 11.27 9.99 -3.25
C THR A 147 10.75 8.78 -2.49
N TYR A 148 9.88 7.99 -3.10
CA TYR A 148 9.31 6.80 -2.47
C TYR A 148 9.20 5.65 -3.46
N SER A 149 9.29 4.43 -2.94
CA SER A 149 9.28 3.20 -3.72
C SER A 149 8.66 2.05 -2.92
N ASP A 150 7.97 1.16 -3.61
CA ASP A 150 7.72 -0.20 -3.11
C ASP A 150 8.86 -1.08 -3.61
N ILE A 151 9.70 -1.55 -2.69
CA ILE A 151 10.88 -2.34 -3.04
C ILE A 151 10.53 -3.68 -3.71
N THR A 152 9.32 -4.17 -3.52
CA THR A 152 8.88 -5.46 -4.09
C THR A 152 8.51 -5.35 -5.56
N THR A 153 8.06 -4.17 -6.02
CA THR A 153 7.67 -3.90 -7.42
C THR A 153 8.76 -3.15 -8.20
N GLY A 154 9.61 -2.40 -7.48
CA GLY A 154 10.67 -1.57 -8.06
C GLY A 154 10.19 -0.27 -8.70
N GLU A 155 8.92 0.12 -8.54
CA GLU A 155 8.44 1.44 -8.98
C GLU A 155 9.01 2.55 -8.09
N VAL A 156 9.52 3.62 -8.71
CA VAL A 156 10.12 4.77 -8.00
C VAL A 156 9.41 6.06 -8.39
N TYR A 157 8.98 6.81 -7.41
CA TYR A 157 8.28 8.09 -7.59
C TYR A 157 9.01 9.20 -6.85
N SER A 158 8.99 10.42 -7.40
CA SER A 158 9.53 11.60 -6.71
C SER A 158 8.63 12.82 -6.85
N VAL A 159 8.58 13.65 -5.80
CA VAL A 159 7.78 14.88 -5.75
C VAL A 159 8.52 15.95 -4.94
N LEU A 160 8.44 17.21 -5.39
CA LEU A 160 8.91 18.37 -4.63
C LEU A 160 7.78 18.90 -3.75
N ILE A 161 8.11 19.27 -2.50
CA ILE A 161 7.15 19.75 -1.49
C ILE A 161 7.69 21.04 -0.88
N ASN A 162 6.85 22.06 -0.80
CA ASN A 162 7.28 23.39 -0.39
C ASN A 162 7.13 23.66 1.12
N SER A 163 6.29 22.88 1.84
CA SER A 163 6.04 23.12 3.26
C SER A 163 6.08 21.85 4.11
N ALA A 164 6.45 21.99 5.39
CA ALA A 164 6.46 20.89 6.35
C ALA A 164 5.05 20.30 6.62
N SER A 165 4.00 21.09 6.52
CA SER A 165 2.62 20.63 6.63
C SER A 165 2.25 19.72 5.47
N ASP A 166 2.67 20.09 4.24
CA ASP A 166 2.40 19.29 3.04
C ASP A 166 3.22 17.98 3.04
N VAL A 167 4.42 17.98 3.64
CA VAL A 167 5.19 16.75 3.85
C VAL A 167 4.39 15.74 4.67
N LEU A 168 3.99 16.12 5.90
CA LEU A 168 3.26 15.20 6.77
C LEU A 168 2.00 14.69 6.10
N TYR A 169 1.29 15.59 5.46
CA TYR A 169 0.13 15.30 4.67
C TYR A 169 0.40 14.26 3.56
N LYS A 170 1.48 14.46 2.76
CA LYS A 170 1.84 13.56 1.66
C LYS A 170 2.25 12.17 2.17
N LEU A 171 3.01 12.11 3.28
CA LEU A 171 3.41 10.84 3.89
C LEU A 171 2.20 10.00 4.32
N LEU A 172 1.21 10.65 4.94
CA LEU A 172 -0.02 9.98 5.38
C LEU A 172 -0.89 9.55 4.19
N SER A 173 -1.01 10.40 3.16
CA SER A 173 -1.84 10.10 1.97
C SER A 173 -1.27 8.96 1.12
N LEU A 174 0.04 8.74 1.15
CA LEU A 174 0.75 7.65 0.47
C LEU A 174 0.92 6.42 1.36
N GLU A 175 0.49 6.49 2.63
CA GLU A 175 0.66 5.41 3.61
C GLU A 175 2.13 4.96 3.75
N ILE A 176 3.08 5.90 3.69
CA ILE A 176 4.51 5.60 3.80
C ILE A 176 4.80 4.87 5.12
N LYS A 177 5.46 3.73 5.06
CA LYS A 177 5.73 2.88 6.23
C LYS A 177 7.04 3.22 6.94
N GLU A 178 7.99 3.87 6.26
CA GLU A 178 9.28 4.27 6.80
C GLU A 178 9.86 5.45 6.02
N ILE A 179 10.54 6.35 6.70
CA ILE A 179 11.21 7.52 6.11
C ILE A 179 12.69 7.54 6.44
N ILE A 180 13.51 7.84 5.42
CA ILE A 180 14.91 8.18 5.54
C ILE A 180 15.05 9.69 5.30
N THR A 181 15.91 10.38 6.02
CA THR A 181 16.09 11.83 5.87
C THR A 181 17.54 12.24 6.13
N ASN A 182 17.94 13.42 5.60
CA ASN A 182 19.23 14.03 5.89
C ASN A 182 19.20 14.83 7.21
N ASN A 183 20.37 15.29 7.68
CA ASN A 183 20.50 16.04 8.94
C ASN A 183 19.88 17.46 8.93
N GLU A 184 19.57 17.99 7.76
CA GLU A 184 19.00 19.36 7.62
C GLU A 184 17.51 19.45 7.92
N ILE A 185 16.87 18.33 8.26
CA ILE A 185 15.45 18.30 8.58
C ILE A 185 15.14 18.91 9.94
N ASP A 186 14.03 19.64 10.04
CA ASP A 186 13.56 20.21 11.32
C ASP A 186 13.16 19.10 12.31
N LYS A 187 13.70 19.19 13.53
CA LYS A 187 13.38 18.27 14.64
C LYS A 187 11.89 18.26 15.00
N ALA A 188 11.19 19.37 14.84
CA ALA A 188 9.75 19.45 15.07
C ALA A 188 8.98 18.62 14.04
N LEU A 189 9.43 18.62 12.76
CA LEU A 189 8.83 17.78 11.72
C LEU A 189 9.09 16.29 12.00
N ILE A 190 10.32 15.91 12.40
CA ILE A 190 10.63 14.53 12.81
C ILE A 190 9.70 14.08 13.95
N SER A 191 9.51 14.92 14.96
CA SER A 191 8.63 14.57 16.09
C SER A 191 7.19 14.36 15.64
N LYS A 192 6.67 15.17 14.71
CA LYS A 192 5.33 15.02 14.13
C LYS A 192 5.21 13.72 13.31
N ILE A 193 6.21 13.37 12.50
CA ILE A 193 6.24 12.13 11.71
C ILE A 193 6.25 10.92 12.65
N LYS A 194 7.10 10.91 13.67
CA LYS A 194 7.17 9.84 14.68
C LYS A 194 5.88 9.68 15.48
N ALA A 195 5.17 10.78 15.76
CA ALA A 195 3.85 10.75 16.40
C ALA A 195 2.80 9.99 15.58
N GLN A 196 2.96 9.92 14.25
CA GLN A 196 2.16 9.11 13.34
C GLN A 196 2.62 7.65 13.25
N LYS A 197 3.53 7.22 14.13
CA LYS A 197 4.11 5.87 14.16
C LYS A 197 4.90 5.49 12.88
N ILE A 198 5.39 6.49 12.13
CA ILE A 198 6.27 6.28 10.99
C ILE A 198 7.71 6.33 11.49
N PRO A 199 8.50 5.23 11.37
CA PRO A 199 9.92 5.20 11.71
C PRO A 199 10.69 6.20 10.86
N VAL A 200 11.61 6.94 11.48
CA VAL A 200 12.47 7.91 10.80
C VAL A 200 13.92 7.57 11.07
N THR A 201 14.69 7.36 10.00
CA THR A 201 16.14 7.15 10.01
C THR A 201 16.82 8.38 9.45
N ILE A 202 17.83 8.88 10.14
CA ILE A 202 18.68 9.97 9.67
C ILE A 202 19.92 9.35 9.04
N GLU A 203 20.24 9.75 7.79
CA GLU A 203 21.39 9.27 7.05
C GLU A 203 22.14 10.46 6.41
N GLU A 204 23.47 10.42 6.46
CA GLU A 204 24.33 11.48 5.92
C GLU A 204 24.88 11.15 4.52
N TYR A 205 24.90 9.88 4.18
CA TYR A 205 25.47 9.39 2.94
C TYR A 205 24.41 9.19 1.86
N TYR A 206 24.80 9.34 0.61
CA TYR A 206 23.97 9.09 -0.55
C TYR A 206 24.81 8.47 -1.68
N LEU A 207 24.16 7.67 -2.51
CA LEU A 207 24.80 6.90 -3.57
C LEU A 207 24.93 7.73 -4.85
N THR A 208 26.13 7.85 -5.42
CA THR A 208 26.40 8.67 -6.59
C THR A 208 26.82 7.90 -7.83
N ASP A 209 27.26 6.64 -7.68
CA ASP A 209 27.98 5.89 -8.71
C ASP A 209 27.30 4.57 -9.13
N LYS A 210 26.19 4.19 -8.48
CA LYS A 210 25.44 2.99 -8.79
C LYS A 210 24.00 3.32 -9.13
N TYR A 211 23.33 2.44 -9.90
CA TYR A 211 21.91 2.56 -10.28
C TYR A 211 21.59 3.90 -10.99
N LEU A 212 22.51 4.40 -11.79
CA LEU A 212 22.37 5.67 -12.53
C LEU A 212 21.15 5.63 -13.47
N GLU A 213 20.83 4.47 -14.02
CA GLU A 213 19.68 4.22 -14.90
C GLU A 213 18.34 4.62 -14.27
N VAL A 214 18.23 4.63 -12.93
CA VAL A 214 17.01 5.02 -12.21
C VAL A 214 16.73 6.53 -12.37
N TYR A 215 17.76 7.36 -12.50
CA TYR A 215 17.65 8.83 -12.50
C TYR A 215 18.46 9.56 -13.58
N GLU A 216 18.97 8.85 -14.59
CA GLU A 216 19.83 9.42 -15.65
C GLU A 216 19.22 10.60 -16.44
N ASN A 217 17.87 10.69 -16.49
CA ASN A 217 17.14 11.72 -17.21
C ASN A 217 16.64 12.86 -16.31
N ILE A 218 17.14 12.96 -15.08
CA ILE A 218 16.71 13.98 -14.11
C ILE A 218 17.74 15.07 -14.04
N GLU A 219 17.31 16.33 -14.19
CA GLU A 219 18.17 17.52 -14.13
C GLU A 219 18.09 18.23 -12.76
N ASP A 220 17.02 17.98 -11.98
CA ASP A 220 16.83 18.64 -10.68
C ASP A 220 17.65 17.97 -9.58
N ASP A 221 18.71 18.64 -9.13
CA ASP A 221 19.62 18.15 -8.09
C ASP A 221 18.91 17.78 -6.78
N ARG A 222 17.79 18.41 -6.46
CA ARG A 222 17.01 18.13 -5.24
C ARG A 222 16.40 16.75 -5.32
N ILE A 223 15.82 16.42 -6.47
CA ILE A 223 15.25 15.10 -6.74
C ILE A 223 16.36 14.06 -6.77
N ILE A 224 17.47 14.34 -7.46
CA ILE A 224 18.61 13.43 -7.56
C ILE A 224 19.12 13.06 -6.16
N LYS A 225 19.35 14.05 -5.27
CA LYS A 225 19.83 13.81 -3.90
C LYS A 225 18.85 12.96 -3.08
N SER A 226 17.55 13.21 -3.22
CA SER A 226 16.54 12.37 -2.56
C SER A 226 16.56 10.93 -3.06
N ILE A 227 16.72 10.70 -4.38
CA ILE A 227 16.85 9.35 -4.96
C ILE A 227 18.13 8.68 -4.46
N GLN A 228 19.27 9.36 -4.53
CA GLN A 228 20.57 8.84 -4.09
C GLN A 228 20.56 8.46 -2.60
N LEU A 229 19.87 9.20 -1.75
CA LEU A 229 19.69 8.89 -0.34
C LEU A 229 18.90 7.58 -0.16
N LEU A 230 17.79 7.41 -0.90
CA LEU A 230 17.00 6.18 -0.88
C LEU A 230 17.81 4.98 -1.36
N LEU A 231 18.50 5.12 -2.49
CA LEU A 231 19.32 4.05 -3.08
C LEU A 231 20.46 3.64 -2.14
N TYR A 232 21.12 4.61 -1.49
CA TYR A 232 22.16 4.33 -0.51
C TYR A 232 21.63 3.49 0.64
N TYR A 233 20.54 3.95 1.26
CA TYR A 233 19.94 3.24 2.39
C TYR A 233 19.55 1.82 2.03
N LEU A 234 18.91 1.62 0.88
CA LEU A 234 18.46 0.30 0.47
C LEU A 234 19.63 -0.63 0.09
N SER A 235 20.64 -0.13 -0.65
CA SER A 235 21.72 -0.99 -1.14
C SER A 235 22.85 -1.19 -0.12
N GLU A 236 23.26 -0.15 0.59
CA GLU A 236 24.43 -0.22 1.46
C GLU A 236 24.05 -0.50 2.93
N VAL A 237 22.95 0.07 3.44
CA VAL A 237 22.51 -0.16 4.82
C VAL A 237 21.66 -1.42 4.92
N GLN A 238 20.68 -1.57 4.04
CA GLN A 238 19.76 -2.72 4.02
C GLN A 238 20.32 -3.93 3.26
N LYS A 239 21.44 -3.77 2.52
CA LYS A 239 22.10 -4.83 1.74
C LYS A 239 21.23 -5.41 0.63
N ARG A 240 20.37 -4.60 -0.03
CA ARG A 240 19.48 -5.03 -1.09
C ARG A 240 20.09 -4.85 -2.48
N ASN A 241 19.80 -5.79 -3.38
CA ASN A 241 20.07 -5.62 -4.81
C ASN A 241 18.89 -4.91 -5.47
N LEU A 242 19.12 -3.74 -6.09
CA LEU A 242 18.07 -2.90 -6.67
C LEU A 242 18.01 -2.96 -8.20
N SER A 243 18.54 -4.02 -8.83
CA SER A 243 18.61 -4.14 -10.30
C SER A 243 17.25 -4.14 -11.02
N HIS A 244 16.15 -4.34 -10.28
CA HIS A 244 14.78 -4.26 -10.79
C HIS A 244 14.13 -2.88 -10.61
N PHE A 245 14.83 -1.90 -10.03
CA PHE A 245 14.28 -0.55 -9.87
C PHE A 245 14.10 0.09 -11.24
N GLN A 246 12.93 0.69 -11.42
CA GLN A 246 12.54 1.36 -12.66
C GLN A 246 12.99 2.81 -12.65
N LYS A 247 12.96 3.45 -13.84
CA LYS A 247 13.23 4.89 -13.96
C LYS A 247 12.22 5.67 -13.11
N VAL A 248 12.71 6.68 -12.39
CA VAL A 248 11.88 7.49 -11.51
C VAL A 248 10.80 8.24 -12.28
N ILE A 249 9.59 8.24 -11.73
CA ILE A 249 8.45 9.01 -12.24
C ILE A 249 8.30 10.27 -11.39
N ILE A 250 8.55 11.44 -11.98
CA ILE A 250 8.35 12.72 -11.30
C ILE A 250 6.85 13.05 -11.29
N LYS A 251 6.28 13.17 -10.10
CA LYS A 251 4.91 13.62 -9.91
C LYS A 251 4.85 15.15 -9.94
N LYS A 252 4.23 15.70 -10.98
CA LYS A 252 3.96 17.14 -11.10
C LYS A 252 2.58 17.43 -10.52
N ASP A 253 2.43 18.53 -9.79
CA ASP A 253 1.17 18.91 -9.10
C ASP A 253 -0.06 18.97 -10.02
N ASN A 254 0.12 19.17 -11.35
CA ASN A 254 -0.95 19.30 -12.31
C ASN A 254 -1.17 18.08 -13.20
N SER A 255 -0.56 16.93 -12.92
CA SER A 255 -0.68 15.73 -13.76
C SER A 255 -1.88 14.84 -13.42
N SER A 256 -2.48 15.03 -12.25
CA SER A 256 -3.66 14.31 -11.78
C SER A 256 -4.57 15.24 -10.97
N LEU A 257 -5.83 14.86 -10.83
CA LEU A 257 -6.81 15.49 -9.97
C LEU A 257 -6.29 15.52 -8.53
N MET A 258 -6.11 16.70 -7.98
CA MET A 258 -5.64 16.88 -6.61
C MET A 258 -6.78 16.65 -5.62
N MET A 259 -6.59 15.73 -4.71
CA MET A 259 -7.48 15.47 -3.57
C MET A 259 -6.67 15.41 -2.30
N ASP A 260 -7.15 16.06 -1.26
CA ASP A 260 -6.53 15.95 0.05
C ASP A 260 -6.98 14.68 0.82
N ILE A 261 -6.29 14.33 1.93
CA ILE A 261 -6.61 13.12 2.69
C ILE A 261 -8.03 13.18 3.26
N HIS A 262 -8.47 14.38 3.64
CA HIS A 262 -9.82 14.59 4.12
C HIS A 262 -10.83 14.34 3.02
N THR A 263 -10.55 14.81 1.79
CA THR A 263 -11.38 14.54 0.60
C THR A 263 -11.44 13.05 0.30
N LYS A 264 -10.30 12.36 0.25
CA LYS A 264 -10.25 10.91 0.03
C LYS A 264 -11.08 10.15 1.09
N ARG A 265 -10.92 10.54 2.35
CA ARG A 265 -11.63 9.94 3.48
C ARG A 265 -13.12 10.29 3.49
N ASN A 266 -13.50 11.57 3.29
CA ASN A 266 -14.88 12.02 3.29
C ASN A 266 -15.70 11.42 2.16
N LEU A 267 -15.08 11.09 1.02
CA LEU A 267 -15.69 10.41 -0.09
C LEU A 267 -15.59 8.87 0.01
N GLU A 268 -14.98 8.34 1.07
CA GLU A 268 -14.81 6.90 1.32
C GLU A 268 -14.21 6.17 0.08
N LEU A 269 -13.13 6.71 -0.47
CA LEU A 269 -12.57 6.21 -1.73
C LEU A 269 -11.91 4.84 -1.58
N THR A 270 -11.11 4.65 -0.53
CA THR A 270 -10.32 3.42 -0.29
C THR A 270 -10.74 2.66 0.96
N GLU A 271 -11.32 3.37 1.94
CA GLU A 271 -11.79 2.82 3.21
C GLU A 271 -13.10 3.47 3.65
N CYS A 272 -13.94 2.74 4.39
CA CYS A 272 -15.16 3.25 5.00
C CYS A 272 -14.84 4.09 6.25
N LEU A 273 -15.48 5.24 6.40
CA LEU A 273 -15.28 6.14 7.55
C LEU A 273 -15.53 5.49 8.90
N ARG A 274 -16.55 4.62 8.97
CA ARG A 274 -17.01 4.02 10.22
C ARG A 274 -16.14 2.83 10.66
N THR A 275 -15.86 1.90 9.75
CA THR A 275 -15.18 0.64 10.06
C THR A 275 -13.67 0.72 9.87
N LYS A 276 -13.19 1.70 9.10
CA LYS A 276 -11.78 1.79 8.67
C LYS A 276 -11.34 0.59 7.83
N GLU A 277 -12.28 -0.10 7.22
CA GLU A 277 -12.05 -1.24 6.35
C GLU A 277 -12.32 -0.86 4.90
N ARG A 278 -11.75 -1.63 4.00
CA ARG A 278 -11.99 -1.49 2.55
C ARG A 278 -13.46 -1.69 2.17
N MET A 279 -14.17 -2.54 2.89
CA MET A 279 -15.58 -2.84 2.64
C MET A 279 -16.43 -1.58 2.68
N TYR A 280 -17.34 -1.42 1.73
CA TYR A 280 -18.21 -0.24 1.50
C TYR A 280 -17.49 1.03 1.02
N SER A 281 -16.26 0.93 0.56
CA SER A 281 -15.56 2.02 -0.14
C SER A 281 -15.82 1.98 -1.66
N LEU A 282 -15.42 3.04 -2.38
CA LEU A 282 -15.43 3.03 -3.85
C LEU A 282 -14.49 1.95 -4.40
N LEU A 283 -13.31 1.80 -3.81
CA LEU A 283 -12.33 0.76 -4.18
C LEU A 283 -12.93 -0.65 -4.03
N TRP A 284 -13.67 -0.91 -2.95
CA TRP A 284 -14.36 -2.20 -2.76
C TRP A 284 -15.36 -2.50 -3.86
N LEU A 285 -16.16 -1.51 -4.28
CA LEU A 285 -17.16 -1.68 -5.32
C LEU A 285 -16.53 -1.95 -6.69
N LEU A 286 -15.47 -1.20 -7.04
CA LEU A 286 -14.83 -1.26 -8.35
C LEU A 286 -13.83 -2.41 -8.48
N ASP A 287 -13.33 -3.01 -7.38
CA ASP A 287 -12.32 -4.06 -7.45
C ASP A 287 -12.93 -5.41 -7.77
N ASN A 288 -13.09 -5.63 -9.05
CA ASN A 288 -13.38 -6.92 -9.66
C ASN A 288 -12.20 -7.42 -10.52
N THR A 289 -11.00 -6.89 -10.26
CA THR A 289 -9.76 -7.30 -10.90
C THR A 289 -9.46 -8.77 -10.64
N LYS A 290 -8.69 -9.39 -11.52
CA LYS A 290 -8.32 -10.80 -11.44
C LYS A 290 -6.91 -11.01 -10.90
N THR A 291 -6.07 -9.96 -10.94
CA THR A 291 -4.69 -9.99 -10.48
C THR A 291 -4.49 -9.06 -9.27
N ALA A 292 -3.54 -9.39 -8.40
CA ALA A 292 -3.12 -8.51 -7.32
C ALA A 292 -2.55 -7.18 -7.85
N MET A 293 -1.80 -7.23 -8.95
CA MET A 293 -1.28 -6.06 -9.66
C MET A 293 -2.41 -5.13 -10.11
N GLY A 294 -3.48 -5.67 -10.69
CA GLY A 294 -4.67 -4.92 -11.09
C GLY A 294 -5.34 -4.23 -9.91
N SER A 295 -5.46 -4.89 -8.76
CA SER A 295 -6.03 -4.28 -7.55
C SER A 295 -5.20 -3.09 -7.04
N ARG A 296 -3.86 -3.22 -7.01
CA ARG A 296 -2.96 -2.10 -6.67
C ARG A 296 -3.07 -0.96 -7.70
N ARG A 297 -3.13 -1.29 -8.98
CA ARG A 297 -3.29 -0.31 -10.08
C ARG A 297 -4.63 0.41 -9.99
N LEU A 298 -5.71 -0.27 -9.61
CA LEU A 298 -7.03 0.34 -9.38
C LEU A 298 -7.00 1.33 -8.21
N LYS A 299 -6.39 0.96 -7.06
CA LYS A 299 -6.18 1.88 -5.92
C LYS A 299 -5.42 3.13 -6.39
N TYR A 300 -4.35 2.93 -7.17
CA TYR A 300 -3.58 4.03 -7.75
C TYR A 300 -4.43 4.92 -8.67
N PHE A 301 -5.30 4.36 -9.53
CA PHE A 301 -6.20 5.15 -10.40
C PHE A 301 -7.17 5.99 -9.58
N ILE A 302 -7.80 5.43 -8.56
CA ILE A 302 -8.74 6.13 -7.67
C ILE A 302 -8.04 7.27 -6.91
N GLU A 303 -6.80 7.07 -6.48
CA GLU A 303 -6.04 8.08 -5.75
C GLU A 303 -5.40 9.16 -6.64
N ASN A 304 -5.23 8.87 -7.93
CA ASN A 304 -4.61 9.75 -8.92
C ASN A 304 -5.44 9.82 -10.22
N PRO A 305 -6.70 10.34 -10.19
CA PRO A 305 -7.52 10.45 -11.37
C PRO A 305 -6.86 11.36 -12.40
N LEU A 306 -7.08 11.09 -13.69
CA LEU A 306 -6.45 11.85 -14.76
C LEU A 306 -7.12 13.22 -14.96
N VAL A 307 -6.34 14.18 -15.46
CA VAL A 307 -6.84 15.49 -15.92
C VAL A 307 -6.69 15.67 -17.44
N ASP A 308 -6.07 14.70 -18.10
CA ASP A 308 -5.90 14.69 -19.55
C ASP A 308 -7.08 13.99 -20.21
N ILE A 309 -7.91 14.76 -20.90
CA ILE A 309 -9.13 14.31 -21.59
C ILE A 309 -8.80 13.21 -22.62
N THR A 310 -7.66 13.30 -23.31
CA THR A 310 -7.27 12.33 -24.34
C THR A 310 -7.07 10.96 -23.71
N LYS A 311 -6.28 10.90 -22.64
CA LYS A 311 -6.00 9.65 -21.91
C LYS A 311 -7.25 9.06 -21.24
N ILE A 312 -8.14 9.90 -20.73
CA ILE A 312 -9.42 9.43 -20.18
C ILE A 312 -10.27 8.80 -21.28
N ASN A 313 -10.37 9.44 -22.45
CA ASN A 313 -11.13 8.91 -23.58
C ASN A 313 -10.51 7.61 -24.13
N GLU A 314 -9.20 7.45 -24.14
CA GLU A 314 -8.53 6.20 -24.47
C GLU A 314 -9.03 5.06 -23.55
N ARG A 315 -9.09 5.27 -22.24
CA ARG A 315 -9.66 4.30 -21.30
C ARG A 315 -11.13 4.00 -21.58
N TYR A 316 -11.95 5.04 -21.81
CA TYR A 316 -13.36 4.83 -22.18
C TYR A 316 -13.52 4.00 -23.45
N ASN A 317 -12.67 4.21 -24.45
CA ASN A 317 -12.73 3.46 -25.70
C ASN A 317 -12.45 1.97 -25.44
N VAL A 318 -11.47 1.64 -24.61
CA VAL A 318 -11.18 0.24 -24.23
C VAL A 318 -12.35 -0.36 -23.45
N VAL A 319 -12.90 0.35 -22.47
CA VAL A 319 -14.07 -0.11 -21.69
C VAL A 319 -15.27 -0.33 -22.61
N SER A 320 -15.54 0.59 -23.57
CA SER A 320 -16.62 0.43 -24.56
C SER A 320 -16.42 -0.82 -25.41
N LYS A 321 -15.19 -1.06 -25.89
CA LYS A 321 -14.85 -2.25 -26.68
C LYS A 321 -15.06 -3.55 -25.92
N LEU A 322 -14.65 -3.58 -24.65
CA LEU A 322 -14.84 -4.76 -23.79
C LEU A 322 -16.34 -5.02 -23.51
N LEU A 323 -17.18 -3.97 -23.47
CA LEU A 323 -18.64 -4.12 -23.35
C LEU A 323 -19.28 -4.59 -24.66
N GLU A 324 -18.80 -4.13 -25.82
CA GLU A 324 -19.26 -4.58 -27.16
C GLU A 324 -18.90 -6.05 -27.39
N GLU A 325 -17.70 -6.46 -26.99
CA GLU A 325 -17.13 -7.80 -27.21
C GLU A 325 -17.15 -8.61 -25.90
N PHE A 326 -18.32 -8.80 -25.29
CA PHE A 326 -18.46 -9.37 -23.95
C PHE A 326 -17.89 -10.80 -23.80
N ILE A 327 -17.95 -11.63 -24.84
CA ILE A 327 -17.37 -12.99 -24.83
C ILE A 327 -15.85 -12.89 -24.71
N LEU A 328 -15.23 -12.04 -25.53
CA LEU A 328 -13.80 -11.77 -25.50
C LEU A 328 -13.35 -11.18 -24.17
N ALA A 329 -14.16 -10.30 -23.59
CA ALA A 329 -13.90 -9.72 -22.26
C ALA A 329 -13.90 -10.80 -21.16
N ASP A 330 -14.83 -11.75 -21.18
CA ASP A 330 -14.91 -12.83 -20.20
C ASP A 330 -13.74 -13.82 -20.37
N GLU A 331 -13.39 -14.18 -21.62
CA GLU A 331 -12.20 -14.98 -21.90
C GLU A 331 -10.90 -14.27 -21.47
N LEU A 332 -10.78 -12.96 -21.68
CA LEU A 332 -9.65 -12.16 -21.21
C LEU A 332 -9.55 -12.18 -19.68
N ARG A 333 -10.67 -12.02 -18.99
CA ARG A 333 -10.73 -12.10 -17.52
C ARG A 333 -10.36 -13.49 -17.01
N SER A 334 -10.67 -14.53 -17.75
CA SER A 334 -10.25 -15.92 -17.43
C SER A 334 -8.75 -16.11 -17.58
N ASP A 335 -8.15 -15.56 -18.65
CA ASP A 335 -6.70 -15.58 -18.84
C ASP A 335 -5.97 -14.77 -17.77
N LEU A 336 -6.49 -13.60 -17.41
CA LEU A 336 -5.93 -12.74 -16.36
C LEU A 336 -5.92 -13.43 -14.99
N TYR A 337 -6.90 -14.28 -14.70
CA TYR A 337 -6.95 -15.06 -13.45
C TYR A 337 -5.77 -16.05 -13.32
N GLU A 338 -5.23 -16.55 -14.45
CA GLU A 338 -4.07 -17.44 -14.46
C GLU A 338 -2.72 -16.69 -14.33
N VAL A 339 -2.73 -15.34 -14.36
CA VAL A 339 -1.53 -14.53 -14.22
C VAL A 339 -1.24 -14.24 -12.75
N TYR A 340 -0.09 -14.69 -12.29
CA TYR A 340 0.41 -14.38 -10.94
C TYR A 340 1.01 -12.96 -10.87
N ASP A 341 1.40 -12.54 -9.67
CA ASP A 341 1.95 -11.21 -9.40
C ASP A 341 3.38 -11.05 -10.00
N LEU A 342 3.43 -10.71 -11.28
CA LEU A 342 4.69 -10.54 -12.02
C LEU A 342 5.55 -9.41 -11.44
N GLU A 343 4.94 -8.33 -10.92
CA GLU A 343 5.70 -7.23 -10.30
C GLU A 343 6.51 -7.74 -9.10
N ARG A 344 5.85 -8.43 -8.16
CA ARG A 344 6.52 -8.97 -6.97
C ARG A 344 7.42 -10.17 -7.28
N LEU A 345 7.11 -10.95 -8.31
CA LEU A 345 7.99 -12.00 -8.79
C LEU A 345 9.33 -11.43 -9.30
N CYS A 346 9.30 -10.34 -10.07
CA CYS A 346 10.52 -9.64 -10.52
C CYS A 346 11.38 -9.20 -9.32
N GLY A 347 10.77 -8.64 -8.29
CA GLY A 347 11.48 -8.26 -7.07
C GLY A 347 12.16 -9.46 -6.39
N ARG A 348 11.43 -10.57 -6.16
CA ARG A 348 12.00 -11.79 -5.56
C ARG A 348 13.13 -12.40 -6.39
N ILE A 349 13.00 -12.39 -7.70
CA ILE A 349 14.06 -12.87 -8.63
C ILE A 349 15.30 -11.98 -8.50
N SER A 350 15.13 -10.66 -8.50
CA SER A 350 16.23 -9.69 -8.35
C SER A 350 16.96 -9.85 -7.01
N PHE A 351 16.21 -9.96 -5.92
CA PHE A 351 16.79 -10.17 -4.58
C PHE A 351 17.44 -11.55 -4.41
N GLY A 352 17.17 -12.50 -5.31
CA GLY A 352 17.65 -13.88 -5.18
C GLY A 352 16.88 -14.69 -4.14
N SER A 353 15.74 -14.22 -3.67
CA SER A 353 14.86 -14.89 -2.70
C SER A 353 13.79 -15.77 -3.35
N ALA A 354 13.61 -15.68 -4.67
CA ALA A 354 12.66 -16.50 -5.41
C ALA A 354 12.99 -18.00 -5.26
N ASN A 355 11.98 -18.81 -4.96
CA ASN A 355 12.03 -20.25 -4.85
C ASN A 355 11.47 -20.96 -6.10
N ALA A 356 11.44 -22.30 -6.10
CA ALA A 356 10.98 -23.06 -7.26
C ALA A 356 9.49 -22.82 -7.57
N LYS A 357 8.64 -22.63 -6.56
CA LYS A 357 7.22 -22.29 -6.77
C LYS A 357 7.04 -20.91 -7.39
N ASP A 358 7.89 -19.94 -7.04
CA ASP A 358 7.87 -18.62 -7.69
C ASP A 358 8.18 -18.73 -9.19
N LEU A 359 9.17 -19.56 -9.56
CA LEU A 359 9.48 -19.80 -10.99
C LEU A 359 8.37 -20.57 -11.71
N LEU A 360 7.66 -21.49 -11.04
CA LEU A 360 6.46 -22.13 -11.58
C LEU A 360 5.31 -21.13 -11.78
N GLN A 361 5.10 -20.22 -10.85
CA GLN A 361 4.12 -19.12 -10.99
C GLN A 361 4.47 -18.22 -12.19
N LEU A 362 5.76 -17.88 -12.34
CA LEU A 362 6.24 -17.15 -13.52
C LEU A 362 5.96 -17.95 -14.81
N LYS A 363 6.33 -19.23 -14.86
CA LYS A 363 6.06 -20.11 -15.99
C LYS A 363 4.58 -20.14 -16.38
N ASN A 364 3.69 -20.33 -15.41
CA ASN A 364 2.25 -20.38 -15.64
C ASN A 364 1.71 -19.03 -16.16
N SER A 365 2.22 -17.91 -15.64
CA SER A 365 1.89 -16.58 -16.16
C SER A 365 2.35 -16.42 -17.60
N LEU A 366 3.58 -16.83 -17.94
CA LEU A 366 4.12 -16.73 -19.31
C LEU A 366 3.31 -17.56 -20.32
N LYS A 367 2.76 -18.68 -19.89
CA LYS A 367 1.95 -19.59 -20.73
C LYS A 367 0.73 -18.88 -21.34
N VAL A 368 0.09 -17.98 -20.61
CA VAL A 368 -1.14 -17.31 -21.04
C VAL A 368 -0.90 -15.97 -21.75
N LEU A 369 0.32 -15.42 -21.72
CA LEU A 369 0.63 -14.13 -22.36
C LEU A 369 0.32 -14.09 -23.86
N PRO A 370 0.59 -15.13 -24.68
CA PRO A 370 0.23 -15.12 -26.11
C PRO A 370 -1.27 -14.96 -26.33
N SER A 371 -2.12 -15.61 -25.53
CA SER A 371 -3.57 -15.53 -25.61
C SER A 371 -4.07 -14.13 -25.21
N ILE A 372 -3.51 -13.55 -24.15
CA ILE A 372 -3.83 -12.18 -23.74
C ILE A 372 -3.45 -11.21 -24.85
N LYS A 373 -2.25 -11.34 -25.44
CA LYS A 373 -1.80 -10.48 -26.55
C LYS A 373 -2.77 -10.50 -27.71
N GLU A 374 -3.19 -11.69 -28.18
CA GLU A 374 -4.15 -11.84 -29.28
C GLU A 374 -5.47 -11.12 -28.99
N LYS A 375 -5.97 -11.22 -27.74
CA LYS A 375 -7.21 -10.57 -27.32
C LYS A 375 -7.08 -9.03 -27.27
N LEU A 376 -5.93 -8.52 -26.79
CA LEU A 376 -5.64 -7.09 -26.78
C LEU A 376 -5.57 -6.51 -28.19
N GLU A 377 -4.97 -7.22 -29.15
CA GLU A 377 -4.95 -6.81 -30.57
C GLU A 377 -6.36 -6.70 -31.14
N LYS A 378 -7.28 -7.63 -30.82
CA LYS A 378 -8.67 -7.61 -31.27
C LYS A 378 -9.46 -6.39 -30.77
N ILE A 379 -9.17 -5.89 -29.57
CA ILE A 379 -9.82 -4.66 -29.05
C ILE A 379 -9.07 -3.37 -29.40
N ASN A 380 -8.02 -3.48 -30.23
CA ASN A 380 -7.14 -2.35 -30.61
C ASN A 380 -6.47 -1.69 -29.41
N TYR A 381 -6.02 -2.48 -28.46
CA TYR A 381 -5.21 -1.99 -27.35
C TYR A 381 -3.76 -1.88 -27.79
N TYR A 382 -3.14 -0.70 -27.70
CA TYR A 382 -1.88 -0.40 -28.35
C TYR A 382 -0.63 -0.69 -27.52
N ASP A 383 -0.76 -0.94 -26.21
CA ASP A 383 0.37 -1.30 -25.38
C ASP A 383 0.80 -2.76 -25.65
N GLU A 384 2.08 -2.95 -25.93
CA GLU A 384 2.61 -4.23 -26.39
C GLU A 384 2.92 -5.19 -25.22
N ILE A 385 2.29 -6.35 -25.22
CA ILE A 385 2.73 -7.52 -24.47
C ILE A 385 3.75 -8.29 -25.32
N ARG A 386 4.90 -8.58 -24.71
CA ARG A 386 5.94 -9.42 -25.31
C ARG A 386 5.91 -10.81 -24.71
N PRO A 387 5.36 -11.82 -25.40
CA PRO A 387 5.48 -13.21 -24.98
C PRO A 387 6.95 -13.61 -24.91
N LEU A 388 7.35 -14.21 -23.80
CA LEU A 388 8.73 -14.66 -23.56
C LEU A 388 8.80 -16.18 -23.73
N ASN A 389 8.59 -16.68 -24.96
CA ASN A 389 8.51 -18.11 -25.26
C ASN A 389 9.80 -18.85 -24.86
N GLU A 390 10.97 -18.27 -25.11
CA GLU A 390 12.24 -18.87 -24.73
C GLU A 390 12.37 -19.06 -23.21
N LEU A 391 11.93 -18.07 -22.42
CA LEU A 391 11.91 -18.18 -20.97
C LEU A 391 10.89 -19.20 -20.49
N TYR A 392 9.69 -19.23 -21.12
CA TYR A 392 8.67 -20.24 -20.83
C TYR A 392 9.24 -21.66 -21.07
N GLU A 393 9.84 -21.91 -22.23
CA GLU A 393 10.42 -23.21 -22.59
C GLU A 393 11.57 -23.61 -21.64
N LEU A 394 12.41 -22.65 -21.24
CA LEU A 394 13.45 -22.89 -20.25
C LEU A 394 12.86 -23.38 -18.93
N LEU A 395 11.87 -22.63 -18.38
CA LEU A 395 11.23 -22.98 -17.10
C LEU A 395 10.45 -24.30 -17.17
N GLU A 396 9.72 -24.54 -18.28
CA GLU A 396 8.97 -25.78 -18.52
C GLU A 396 9.88 -26.99 -18.52
N ARG A 397 11.05 -26.88 -19.13
CA ARG A 397 12.03 -27.99 -19.23
C ARG A 397 12.82 -28.19 -17.93
N ALA A 398 13.05 -27.10 -17.18
CA ALA A 398 13.99 -27.12 -16.08
C ALA A 398 13.38 -27.37 -14.70
N ILE A 399 12.22 -26.77 -14.39
CA ILE A 399 11.67 -26.77 -13.03
C ILE A 399 10.66 -27.90 -12.85
N ASN A 400 10.79 -28.63 -11.74
CA ASN A 400 9.86 -29.70 -11.39
C ASN A 400 8.52 -29.12 -10.91
N GLU A 401 7.39 -29.65 -11.40
CA GLU A 401 6.04 -29.22 -11.03
C GLU A 401 5.74 -29.41 -9.53
N ASP A 402 6.28 -30.46 -8.94
CA ASP A 402 6.10 -30.82 -7.53
C ASP A 402 7.24 -30.30 -6.64
N ALA A 403 8.00 -29.28 -7.11
CA ALA A 403 9.12 -28.72 -6.37
C ALA A 403 8.69 -28.21 -4.98
N PRO A 404 9.47 -28.53 -3.91
CA PRO A 404 9.20 -28.05 -2.56
C PRO A 404 9.48 -26.55 -2.41
N ASN A 405 9.05 -25.97 -1.30
CA ASN A 405 9.36 -24.57 -0.97
C ASN A 405 10.84 -24.34 -0.64
N GLY A 406 11.48 -25.31 0.01
CA GLY A 406 12.86 -25.23 0.44
C GLY A 406 13.83 -25.57 -0.66
N LEU A 407 14.77 -24.68 -0.98
CA LEU A 407 15.78 -24.88 -2.03
C LEU A 407 16.78 -26.00 -1.71
N LYS A 408 16.88 -26.41 -0.46
CA LYS A 408 17.76 -27.50 0.00
C LYS A 408 17.04 -28.83 0.29
N ASP A 409 15.76 -28.91 -0.11
CA ASP A 409 14.96 -30.12 0.12
C ASP A 409 15.08 -31.11 -1.06
N GLY A 410 15.77 -30.70 -2.14
CA GLY A 410 15.88 -31.50 -3.36
C GLY A 410 14.61 -31.41 -4.25
N PHE A 411 14.57 -32.19 -5.32
CA PHE A 411 13.45 -32.25 -6.28
C PHE A 411 13.11 -30.92 -6.97
N LEU A 412 14.09 -30.04 -7.14
CA LEU A 412 13.90 -28.74 -7.77
C LEU A 412 13.88 -28.83 -9.29
N ILE A 413 14.68 -29.71 -9.87
CA ILE A 413 14.99 -29.82 -11.30
C ILE A 413 14.33 -31.04 -11.93
N LYS A 414 13.68 -30.87 -13.08
CA LYS A 414 13.07 -31.95 -13.88
C LYS A 414 14.12 -32.95 -14.37
N GLU A 415 13.73 -34.21 -14.49
CA GLU A 415 14.49 -35.24 -15.14
C GLU A 415 14.69 -34.90 -16.63
N GLY A 416 15.88 -35.13 -17.17
CA GLY A 416 16.22 -34.78 -18.55
C GLY A 416 16.78 -33.38 -18.78
N TYR A 417 16.82 -32.52 -17.73
CA TYR A 417 17.40 -31.19 -17.86
C TYR A 417 18.94 -31.19 -17.80
N SER A 418 19.53 -32.02 -16.94
CA SER A 418 20.98 -32.17 -16.78
C SER A 418 21.37 -33.64 -16.73
N SER A 419 22.20 -34.08 -17.71
CA SER A 419 22.70 -35.44 -17.75
C SER A 419 23.49 -35.85 -16.50
N GLU A 420 24.28 -34.94 -15.94
CA GLU A 420 25.05 -35.14 -14.71
C GLU A 420 24.11 -35.40 -13.51
N LEU A 421 23.02 -34.62 -13.41
CA LEU A 421 22.04 -34.79 -12.35
C LEU A 421 21.30 -36.14 -12.50
N ASP A 422 20.94 -36.49 -13.72
CA ASP A 422 20.23 -37.75 -14.00
C ASP A 422 21.10 -38.98 -13.71
N GLU A 423 22.38 -38.94 -14.02
CA GLU A 423 23.36 -39.97 -13.64
C GLU A 423 23.45 -40.12 -12.12
N LEU A 424 23.56 -39.01 -11.36
CA LEU A 424 23.60 -39.01 -9.90
C LEU A 424 22.29 -39.58 -9.30
N LYS A 425 21.13 -39.19 -9.85
CA LYS A 425 19.83 -39.69 -9.41
C LYS A 425 19.71 -41.21 -9.67
N SER A 426 20.21 -41.67 -10.81
CA SER A 426 20.21 -43.13 -11.14
C SER A 426 21.10 -43.95 -10.21
N LEU A 427 22.30 -43.43 -9.85
CA LEU A 427 23.19 -44.05 -8.88
C LEU A 427 22.57 -44.12 -7.49
N SER A 428 21.93 -43.02 -7.03
CA SER A 428 21.23 -42.99 -5.74
C SER A 428 20.04 -43.97 -5.69
N LYS A 429 19.25 -44.06 -6.77
CA LYS A 429 18.15 -45.02 -6.91
C LYS A 429 18.66 -46.46 -6.90
N GLY A 430 19.70 -46.76 -7.68
CA GLY A 430 20.34 -48.09 -7.67
C GLY A 430 20.87 -48.47 -6.29
N GLY A 431 21.35 -47.51 -5.49
CA GLY A 431 21.76 -47.72 -4.10
C GLY A 431 20.58 -48.04 -3.18
N LYS A 432 19.43 -47.38 -3.35
CA LYS A 432 18.21 -47.69 -2.56
C LYS A 432 17.62 -49.04 -2.92
N ASP A 433 17.63 -49.41 -4.20
CA ASP A 433 17.21 -50.71 -4.68
C ASP A 433 18.14 -51.81 -4.12
N PHE A 434 19.45 -51.54 -4.05
CA PHE A 434 20.42 -52.41 -3.38
C PHE A 434 20.04 -52.66 -1.91
N ILE A 435 19.73 -51.61 -1.14
CA ILE A 435 19.34 -51.73 0.29
C ILE A 435 18.10 -52.64 0.44
N SER A 436 17.08 -52.45 -0.43
CA SER A 436 15.86 -53.27 -0.40
C SER A 436 16.13 -54.71 -0.75
N ASN A 437 17.00 -54.97 -1.73
CA ASN A 437 17.43 -56.34 -2.11
C ASN A 437 18.30 -56.97 -1.02
N PHE A 438 19.21 -56.19 -0.43
CA PHE A 438 20.07 -56.61 0.68
C PHE A 438 19.22 -57.05 1.89
N GLU A 439 18.16 -56.31 2.23
CA GLU A 439 17.27 -56.76 3.32
C GLU A 439 16.64 -58.13 3.02
N ARG A 440 16.20 -58.35 1.78
CA ARG A 440 15.63 -59.63 1.37
C ARG A 440 16.65 -60.76 1.40
N GLU A 441 17.84 -60.52 0.83
CA GLU A 441 18.92 -61.50 0.75
C GLU A 441 19.42 -61.87 2.17
N GLU A 442 19.55 -60.88 3.07
CA GLU A 442 19.94 -61.08 4.44
C GLU A 442 18.87 -61.87 5.23
N LYS A 443 17.58 -61.66 4.99
CA LYS A 443 16.53 -62.50 5.58
C LYS A 443 16.61 -63.94 5.12
N GLU A 444 16.90 -64.19 3.85
CA GLU A 444 17.06 -65.52 3.27
C GLU A 444 18.35 -66.17 3.79
N ARG A 445 19.48 -65.46 3.81
CA ARG A 445 20.77 -65.95 4.26
C ARG A 445 20.77 -66.31 5.74
N THR A 446 20.19 -65.47 6.59
CA THR A 446 20.21 -65.64 8.07
C THR A 446 19.03 -66.45 8.59
N GLY A 447 17.95 -66.62 7.80
CA GLY A 447 16.69 -67.23 8.25
C GLY A 447 15.91 -66.38 9.24
N ILE A 448 16.33 -65.13 9.53
CA ILE A 448 15.71 -64.21 10.49
C ILE A 448 14.58 -63.44 9.80
N LYS A 449 13.35 -63.92 9.92
CA LYS A 449 12.16 -63.29 9.26
C LYS A 449 11.87 -61.88 9.78
N GLY A 450 12.27 -61.58 11.01
CA GLY A 450 12.06 -60.24 11.64
C GLY A 450 13.17 -59.26 11.39
N LEU A 451 14.16 -59.53 10.56
CA LEU A 451 15.24 -58.63 10.16
C LEU A 451 14.66 -57.44 9.33
N LYS A 452 15.07 -56.25 9.64
CA LYS A 452 14.74 -55.05 8.85
C LYS A 452 16.00 -54.21 8.68
N VAL A 453 16.14 -53.58 7.54
CA VAL A 453 17.14 -52.53 7.30
C VAL A 453 16.48 -51.16 7.50
N GLY A 454 17.03 -50.39 8.43
CA GLY A 454 16.53 -49.03 8.76
C GLY A 454 17.64 -47.97 8.65
N PHE A 455 17.27 -46.71 8.62
CA PHE A 455 18.17 -45.57 8.58
C PHE A 455 18.01 -44.69 9.84
N ASN A 456 19.11 -44.22 10.40
CA ASN A 456 19.13 -43.29 11.53
C ASN A 456 20.21 -42.23 11.26
N LYS A 457 19.87 -40.94 11.45
CA LYS A 457 20.78 -39.80 11.19
C LYS A 457 22.10 -39.87 11.96
N VAL A 458 22.15 -40.58 13.13
CA VAL A 458 23.32 -40.67 13.99
C VAL A 458 24.23 -41.83 13.57
N PHE A 459 23.66 -42.98 13.20
CA PHE A 459 24.38 -44.22 12.95
C PHE A 459 24.40 -44.68 11.48
N GLY A 460 23.60 -44.01 10.63
CA GLY A 460 23.44 -44.41 9.25
C GLY A 460 22.48 -45.57 9.07
N TYR A 461 22.68 -46.38 8.03
CA TYR A 461 21.91 -47.58 7.76
C TYR A 461 22.31 -48.69 8.77
N TYR A 462 21.32 -49.39 9.32
CA TYR A 462 21.47 -50.45 10.27
C TYR A 462 20.54 -51.62 10.01
N ILE A 463 20.93 -52.79 10.47
CA ILE A 463 20.11 -53.98 10.51
C ILE A 463 19.47 -54.06 11.87
N GLU A 464 18.15 -54.09 11.93
CA GLU A 464 17.36 -54.20 13.15
C GLU A 464 16.85 -55.63 13.30
N VAL A 465 17.16 -56.30 14.42
CA VAL A 465 16.72 -57.63 14.74
C VAL A 465 15.99 -57.61 16.09
N SER A 466 14.78 -58.14 16.13
CA SER A 466 14.00 -58.25 17.35
C SER A 466 14.61 -59.23 18.32
N ASN A 467 14.44 -58.97 19.64
CA ASN A 467 15.03 -59.77 20.70
C ASN A 467 14.73 -61.26 20.60
N SER A 468 13.61 -61.66 20.01
CA SER A 468 13.22 -63.06 19.78
C SER A 468 14.14 -63.84 18.80
N TYR A 469 14.89 -63.13 17.97
CA TYR A 469 15.79 -63.75 16.99
C TYR A 469 17.28 -63.52 17.26
N LEU A 470 17.66 -62.87 18.42
CA LEU A 470 19.05 -62.56 18.72
C LEU A 470 19.92 -63.81 18.88
N SER A 471 19.36 -64.95 19.32
CA SER A 471 20.07 -66.25 19.44
C SER A 471 20.49 -66.84 18.08
N MET A 472 19.95 -66.34 16.98
CA MET A 472 20.31 -66.75 15.61
C MET A 472 21.48 -65.98 15.02
N ILE A 473 21.93 -64.88 15.71
CA ILE A 473 23.07 -64.08 15.26
C ILE A 473 24.35 -64.77 15.72
N THR A 474 25.19 -65.13 14.77
CA THR A 474 26.50 -65.74 14.95
C THR A 474 27.63 -64.81 14.51
N ASP A 475 28.83 -64.96 15.06
CA ASP A 475 29.97 -64.06 14.79
C ASP A 475 30.41 -64.08 13.30
N ASP A 476 30.16 -65.16 12.60
CA ASP A 476 30.46 -65.34 11.16
C ASP A 476 29.52 -64.54 10.26
N MET A 477 28.41 -63.98 10.76
CA MET A 477 27.51 -63.13 9.94
C MET A 477 28.09 -61.73 9.66
N GLY A 478 29.15 -61.33 10.34
CA GLY A 478 29.82 -60.06 10.13
C GLY A 478 29.02 -58.82 10.65
N TYR A 479 28.15 -59.06 11.64
CA TYR A 479 27.34 -57.99 12.22
C TYR A 479 28.06 -57.40 13.45
N THR A 480 28.24 -56.09 13.43
CA THR A 480 28.76 -55.33 14.55
C THR A 480 27.64 -54.65 15.31
N ARG A 481 27.44 -54.96 16.60
CA ARG A 481 26.40 -54.36 17.44
C ARG A 481 26.68 -52.88 17.69
N LYS A 482 25.67 -52.02 17.52
CA LYS A 482 25.74 -50.56 17.72
C LYS A 482 24.79 -50.06 18.78
N GLN A 483 23.57 -50.56 18.84
CA GLN A 483 22.57 -50.05 19.78
C GLN A 483 21.65 -51.19 20.26
N THR A 484 21.35 -51.18 21.55
CA THR A 484 20.36 -52.07 22.19
C THR A 484 19.15 -51.21 22.55
N LEU A 485 17.97 -51.66 22.09
CA LEU A 485 16.67 -51.08 22.43
C LEU A 485 15.86 -52.08 23.26
N ALA A 486 14.71 -51.63 23.80
CA ALA A 486 13.87 -52.50 24.64
C ALA A 486 13.40 -53.79 23.94
N ASN A 487 13.08 -53.72 22.62
CA ASN A 487 12.46 -54.80 21.86
C ASN A 487 13.31 -55.32 20.71
N CYS A 488 14.47 -54.71 20.42
CA CYS A 488 15.33 -55.08 19.27
C CYS A 488 16.78 -54.61 19.51
N GLU A 489 17.69 -55.14 18.71
CA GLU A 489 19.08 -54.68 18.64
C GLU A 489 19.41 -54.24 17.22
N ARG A 490 20.31 -53.27 17.11
CA ARG A 490 20.77 -52.67 15.86
C ARG A 490 22.22 -53.00 15.60
N PHE A 491 22.48 -53.47 14.40
CA PHE A 491 23.77 -53.93 13.92
C PHE A 491 24.19 -53.17 12.66
N ILE A 492 25.52 -53.11 12.44
CA ILE A 492 26.13 -52.61 11.23
C ILE A 492 26.81 -53.78 10.51
N ASN A 493 26.70 -53.77 9.17
CA ASN A 493 27.41 -54.66 8.29
C ASN A 493 28.40 -53.84 7.43
N PRO A 494 29.65 -54.29 7.17
CA PRO A 494 30.62 -53.57 6.35
C PRO A 494 30.13 -53.26 4.92
N ILE A 495 29.42 -54.23 4.28
CA ILE A 495 28.84 -54.04 2.92
C ILE A 495 27.79 -52.94 2.93
N LEU A 496 26.94 -52.97 3.95
CA LEU A 496 25.91 -51.94 4.12
C LEU A 496 26.53 -50.56 4.34
N LYS A 497 27.66 -50.50 5.08
CA LYS A 497 28.38 -49.26 5.36
C LYS A 497 29.04 -48.65 4.10
N GLU A 498 29.69 -49.48 3.30
CA GLU A 498 30.29 -49.07 2.01
C GLU A 498 29.21 -48.48 1.08
N LYS A 499 28.05 -49.13 0.95
CA LYS A 499 26.96 -48.64 0.11
C LYS A 499 26.29 -47.36 0.69
N GLU A 500 26.21 -47.25 2.01
CA GLU A 500 25.74 -46.06 2.68
C GLU A 500 26.56 -44.81 2.30
N ASP A 501 27.89 -44.90 2.36
CA ASP A 501 28.77 -43.79 2.03
C ASP A 501 28.58 -43.34 0.56
N ILE A 502 28.31 -44.27 -0.38
CA ILE A 502 27.97 -43.96 -1.75
C ILE A 502 26.60 -43.29 -1.85
N ILE A 503 25.57 -43.77 -1.18
CA ILE A 503 24.21 -43.23 -1.25
C ILE A 503 24.18 -41.80 -0.64
N LEU A 504 24.71 -41.63 0.57
CA LEU A 504 24.68 -40.33 1.27
C LEU A 504 25.52 -39.27 0.54
N SER A 505 26.72 -39.66 0.03
CA SER A 505 27.53 -38.73 -0.77
C SER A 505 26.83 -38.34 -2.07
N SER A 506 26.04 -39.25 -2.67
CA SER A 506 25.26 -38.96 -3.86
C SER A 506 24.06 -38.05 -3.58
N GLU A 507 23.36 -38.28 -2.46
CA GLU A 507 22.22 -37.41 -2.05
C GLU A 507 22.69 -35.96 -1.77
N ASP A 508 23.77 -35.76 -1.02
CA ASP A 508 24.33 -34.43 -0.79
C ASP A 508 24.77 -33.77 -2.12
N LYS A 509 25.37 -34.52 -3.04
CA LYS A 509 25.76 -34.00 -4.37
C LYS A 509 24.54 -33.64 -5.22
N ILE A 510 23.49 -34.45 -5.21
CA ILE A 510 22.23 -34.17 -5.91
C ILE A 510 21.63 -32.85 -5.41
N ILE A 511 21.48 -32.69 -4.09
CA ILE A 511 20.91 -31.47 -3.50
C ILE A 511 21.73 -30.24 -3.87
N ASN A 512 23.06 -30.33 -3.78
CA ASN A 512 23.94 -29.22 -4.12
C ASN A 512 23.90 -28.88 -5.63
N LEU A 513 23.87 -29.89 -6.49
CA LEU A 513 23.81 -29.68 -7.94
C LEU A 513 22.44 -29.10 -8.34
N GLU A 514 21.33 -29.61 -7.79
CA GLU A 514 19.99 -29.06 -8.02
C GLU A 514 19.91 -27.61 -7.57
N TYR A 515 20.47 -27.27 -6.41
CA TYR A 515 20.54 -25.90 -5.92
C TYR A 515 21.33 -24.99 -6.88
N ASN A 516 22.50 -25.43 -7.36
CA ASN A 516 23.31 -24.63 -8.27
C ASN A 516 22.61 -24.41 -9.62
N LEU A 517 22.04 -25.48 -10.21
CA LEU A 517 21.25 -25.38 -11.44
C LEU A 517 20.05 -24.46 -11.28
N PHE A 518 19.36 -24.55 -10.14
CA PHE A 518 18.25 -23.64 -9.83
C PHE A 518 18.70 -22.17 -9.77
N VAL A 519 19.82 -21.89 -9.12
CA VAL A 519 20.38 -20.52 -9.04
C VAL A 519 20.73 -20.01 -10.43
N GLU A 520 21.34 -20.83 -11.28
CA GLU A 520 21.64 -20.46 -12.69
C GLU A 520 20.38 -20.12 -13.49
N ILE A 521 19.30 -20.94 -13.34
CA ILE A 521 18.03 -20.68 -14.00
C ILE A 521 17.41 -19.38 -13.49
N ARG A 522 17.39 -19.18 -12.16
CA ARG A 522 16.90 -17.95 -11.57
C ARG A 522 17.68 -16.73 -12.05
N ASP A 523 18.99 -16.82 -12.16
CA ASP A 523 19.83 -15.72 -12.63
C ASP A 523 19.61 -15.41 -14.13
N LYS A 524 19.31 -16.41 -14.96
CA LYS A 524 18.84 -16.19 -16.33
C LYS A 524 17.50 -15.44 -16.40
N CYS A 525 16.58 -15.67 -15.45
CA CYS A 525 15.34 -14.92 -15.39
C CYS A 525 15.56 -13.41 -15.17
N LYS A 526 16.66 -13.00 -14.52
CA LYS A 526 17.00 -11.59 -14.30
C LYS A 526 17.15 -10.79 -15.58
N GLU A 527 17.62 -11.41 -16.66
CA GLU A 527 17.80 -10.77 -17.96
C GLU A 527 16.47 -10.27 -18.57
N TYR A 528 15.37 -10.87 -18.17
CA TYR A 528 14.02 -10.57 -18.67
C TYR A 528 13.22 -9.62 -17.77
N ILE A 529 13.76 -9.17 -16.62
CA ILE A 529 13.04 -8.36 -15.62
C ILE A 529 12.39 -7.12 -16.26
N GLY A 530 13.10 -6.35 -17.08
CA GLY A 530 12.55 -5.15 -17.71
C GLY A 530 11.36 -5.43 -18.63
N ILE A 531 11.38 -6.56 -19.35
CA ILE A 531 10.25 -6.99 -20.22
C ILE A 531 9.09 -7.47 -19.34
N LEU A 532 9.37 -8.25 -18.30
CA LEU A 532 8.34 -8.73 -17.35
C LEU A 532 7.64 -7.57 -16.64
N GLN A 533 8.37 -6.54 -16.23
CA GLN A 533 7.80 -5.33 -15.62
C GLN A 533 6.91 -4.56 -16.61
N ASN A 534 7.31 -4.45 -17.88
CA ASN A 534 6.46 -3.84 -18.90
C ASN A 534 5.18 -4.65 -19.11
N ASN A 535 5.28 -5.97 -19.25
CA ASN A 535 4.12 -6.85 -19.34
C ASN A 535 3.20 -6.72 -18.12
N ALA A 536 3.77 -6.69 -16.91
CA ALA A 536 3.02 -6.52 -15.67
C ALA A 536 2.22 -5.20 -15.64
N LYS A 537 2.84 -4.10 -16.11
CA LYS A 537 2.18 -2.81 -16.23
C LYS A 537 0.97 -2.88 -17.17
N VAL A 538 1.14 -3.42 -18.38
CA VAL A 538 0.06 -3.57 -19.36
C VAL A 538 -1.05 -4.46 -18.80
N ILE A 539 -0.70 -5.60 -18.20
CA ILE A 539 -1.66 -6.54 -17.59
C ILE A 539 -2.44 -5.87 -16.46
N SER A 540 -1.75 -5.16 -15.57
CA SER A 540 -2.42 -4.49 -14.44
C SER A 540 -3.40 -3.41 -14.92
N GLU A 541 -3.07 -2.69 -15.99
CA GLU A 541 -3.92 -1.65 -16.56
C GLU A 541 -5.15 -2.24 -17.26
N ILE A 542 -4.98 -3.25 -18.12
CA ILE A 542 -6.10 -3.89 -18.79
C ILE A 542 -7.02 -4.64 -17.81
N ASP A 543 -6.48 -5.19 -16.71
CA ASP A 543 -7.26 -5.82 -15.66
C ASP A 543 -8.18 -4.80 -14.96
N VAL A 544 -7.70 -3.58 -14.69
CA VAL A 544 -8.54 -2.48 -14.19
C VAL A 544 -9.63 -2.11 -15.19
N LEU A 545 -9.29 -1.94 -16.49
CA LEU A 545 -10.26 -1.57 -17.52
C LEU A 545 -11.31 -2.67 -17.72
N SER A 546 -10.91 -3.94 -17.62
CA SER A 546 -11.84 -5.08 -17.65
C SER A 546 -12.76 -5.12 -16.44
N SER A 547 -12.25 -4.72 -15.27
CA SER A 547 -13.05 -4.54 -14.05
C SER A 547 -14.08 -3.43 -14.22
N PHE A 548 -13.71 -2.29 -14.84
CA PHE A 548 -14.65 -1.21 -15.16
C PHE A 548 -15.75 -1.65 -16.12
N ALA A 549 -15.40 -2.40 -17.16
CA ALA A 549 -16.38 -2.95 -18.07
C ALA A 549 -17.37 -3.89 -17.34
N TYR A 550 -16.86 -4.82 -16.54
CA TYR A 550 -17.69 -5.76 -15.77
C TYR A 550 -18.64 -5.04 -14.79
N VAL A 551 -18.14 -4.06 -14.05
CA VAL A 551 -18.95 -3.27 -13.10
C VAL A 551 -20.00 -2.45 -13.84
N SER A 552 -19.63 -1.86 -14.99
CA SER A 552 -20.53 -1.05 -15.80
C SER A 552 -21.69 -1.88 -16.39
N GLU A 553 -21.41 -3.07 -16.89
CA GLU A 553 -22.43 -4.01 -17.35
C GLU A 553 -23.35 -4.43 -16.20
N LYS A 554 -22.76 -4.87 -15.09
CA LYS A 554 -23.50 -5.40 -13.93
C LYS A 554 -24.48 -4.41 -13.31
N TYR A 555 -24.09 -3.13 -13.25
CA TYR A 555 -24.87 -2.08 -12.56
C TYR A 555 -25.50 -1.05 -13.50
N GLY A 556 -25.41 -1.25 -14.82
CA GLY A 556 -25.99 -0.36 -15.82
C GLY A 556 -25.38 1.04 -15.78
N TYR A 557 -24.05 1.15 -15.75
CA TYR A 557 -23.37 2.45 -15.79
C TYR A 557 -23.20 2.93 -17.24
N VAL A 558 -23.20 4.23 -17.44
CA VAL A 558 -23.12 4.86 -18.76
C VAL A 558 -21.77 5.56 -18.96
N ARG A 559 -21.32 5.62 -20.22
CA ARG A 559 -20.14 6.38 -20.61
C ARG A 559 -20.39 7.87 -20.44
N PRO A 560 -19.64 8.60 -19.58
CA PRO A 560 -19.80 10.04 -19.46
C PRO A 560 -19.13 10.77 -20.63
N ILE A 561 -19.63 11.96 -20.93
CA ILE A 561 -19.06 12.89 -21.91
C ILE A 561 -18.23 13.91 -21.12
N LEU A 562 -16.95 14.05 -21.46
CA LEU A 562 -16.10 15.09 -20.86
C LEU A 562 -16.20 16.35 -21.72
N ASN A 563 -16.68 17.46 -21.13
CA ASN A 563 -16.84 18.72 -21.80
C ASN A 563 -15.78 19.75 -21.40
N SER A 564 -15.64 20.79 -22.20
CA SER A 564 -14.79 21.95 -21.97
C SER A 564 -15.56 23.19 -21.48
N THR A 565 -16.87 23.07 -21.30
CA THR A 565 -17.78 24.19 -21.03
C THR A 565 -18.00 24.49 -19.57
N ASN A 566 -17.39 23.76 -18.66
CA ASN A 566 -17.60 23.83 -17.22
C ASN A 566 -19.05 23.54 -16.74
N GLU A 567 -19.86 22.87 -17.60
CA GLU A 567 -21.23 22.46 -17.25
C GLU A 567 -21.25 21.06 -16.64
N ILE A 568 -22.13 20.86 -15.66
CA ILE A 568 -22.44 19.55 -15.11
C ILE A 568 -23.89 19.22 -15.48
N LYS A 569 -24.10 18.13 -16.23
CA LYS A 569 -25.41 17.57 -16.52
C LYS A 569 -25.37 16.07 -16.27
N ILE A 570 -25.98 15.62 -15.16
CA ILE A 570 -26.10 14.21 -14.83
C ILE A 570 -27.56 13.92 -14.54
N ILE A 571 -28.15 13.05 -15.34
CA ILE A 571 -29.56 12.68 -15.24
C ILE A 571 -29.70 11.34 -14.54
N SER A 572 -30.65 11.25 -13.61
CA SER A 572 -30.93 10.04 -12.85
C SER A 572 -29.67 9.47 -12.17
N SER A 573 -28.83 10.36 -11.63
CA SER A 573 -27.60 9.94 -10.99
C SER A 573 -27.85 9.17 -9.69
N ARG A 574 -26.98 8.17 -9.39
CA ARG A 574 -27.08 7.30 -8.25
C ARG A 574 -25.76 7.28 -7.49
N HIS A 575 -25.80 7.05 -6.19
CA HIS A 575 -24.57 6.85 -5.40
C HIS A 575 -24.11 5.40 -5.54
N PRO A 576 -22.97 5.11 -6.19
CA PRO A 576 -22.61 3.74 -6.59
C PRO A 576 -22.51 2.75 -5.41
N VAL A 577 -21.94 3.18 -4.29
CA VAL A 577 -21.78 2.31 -3.12
C VAL A 577 -23.11 2.14 -2.37
N VAL A 578 -23.82 3.24 -2.12
CA VAL A 578 -25.09 3.19 -1.33
C VAL A 578 -26.14 2.38 -2.05
N GLU A 579 -26.28 2.53 -3.37
CA GLU A 579 -27.19 1.72 -4.21
C GLU A 579 -26.97 0.22 -4.03
N ASN A 580 -25.70 -0.21 -3.94
CA ASN A 580 -25.33 -1.61 -3.80
C ASN A 580 -25.45 -2.16 -2.36
N VAL A 581 -25.50 -1.30 -1.37
CA VAL A 581 -25.66 -1.68 0.04
C VAL A 581 -27.14 -1.78 0.43
N LEU A 582 -28.01 -1.00 -0.21
CA LEU A 582 -29.46 -1.03 -0.01
C LEU A 582 -30.07 -2.28 -0.67
N LYS A 583 -30.03 -3.44 0.03
CA LYS A 583 -30.50 -4.72 -0.53
C LYS A 583 -32.01 -4.79 -0.76
N ASP A 584 -32.81 -4.11 0.06
CA ASP A 584 -34.28 -4.24 0.13
C ASP A 584 -35.03 -2.92 -0.16
N ALA A 585 -34.32 -1.82 -0.39
CA ALA A 585 -34.91 -0.51 -0.69
C ALA A 585 -34.36 0.03 -2.02
N GLU A 586 -35.23 0.55 -2.87
CA GLU A 586 -34.82 1.18 -4.10
C GLU A 586 -34.09 2.49 -3.80
N TYR A 587 -32.92 2.69 -4.46
CA TYR A 587 -32.22 3.97 -4.43
C TYR A 587 -32.99 5.01 -5.26
N VAL A 588 -33.23 6.19 -4.69
CA VAL A 588 -33.92 7.28 -5.40
C VAL A 588 -32.90 8.09 -6.23
N PRO A 589 -32.93 7.96 -7.57
CA PRO A 589 -32.02 8.70 -8.43
C PRO A 589 -32.35 10.18 -8.46
N ASN A 590 -31.32 11.03 -8.61
CA ASN A 590 -31.44 12.49 -8.63
C ASN A 590 -30.65 13.12 -9.78
N ASP A 591 -31.19 14.22 -10.33
CA ASP A 591 -30.51 14.98 -11.36
C ASP A 591 -29.54 15.99 -10.73
N ILE A 592 -28.35 16.15 -11.33
CA ILE A 592 -27.37 17.18 -10.96
C ILE A 592 -27.12 18.03 -12.19
N ILE A 593 -27.68 19.23 -12.19
CA ILE A 593 -27.59 20.16 -13.33
C ILE A 593 -27.03 21.49 -12.84
N MET A 594 -25.88 21.87 -13.39
CA MET A 594 -25.22 23.17 -13.19
C MET A 594 -24.76 23.69 -14.53
N ASP A 595 -25.51 24.63 -15.09
CA ASP A 595 -25.16 25.28 -16.36
C ASP A 595 -23.96 26.23 -16.21
N ASN A 596 -23.56 26.92 -17.28
CA ASN A 596 -22.43 27.86 -17.25
C ASN A 596 -22.65 29.06 -16.31
N ASN A 597 -23.91 29.37 -15.99
CA ASN A 597 -24.28 30.51 -15.12
C ASN A 597 -24.46 30.07 -13.67
N THR A 598 -24.45 28.77 -13.36
CA THR A 598 -24.65 28.23 -12.03
C THR A 598 -23.34 27.67 -11.51
N ASP A 599 -22.69 28.40 -10.59
CA ASP A 599 -21.46 27.94 -9.95
C ASP A 599 -21.75 27.29 -8.60
N ILE A 600 -22.80 27.72 -7.90
CA ILE A 600 -23.13 27.25 -6.56
C ILE A 600 -24.56 26.71 -6.52
N ILE A 601 -24.72 25.52 -5.92
CA ILE A 601 -26.02 24.98 -5.48
C ILE A 601 -26.03 24.98 -3.97
N LEU A 602 -26.93 25.74 -3.36
CA LEU A 602 -27.21 25.74 -1.94
C LEU A 602 -28.32 24.72 -1.65
N ILE A 603 -28.02 23.74 -0.80
CA ILE A 603 -28.90 22.60 -0.52
C ILE A 603 -29.48 22.72 0.90
N THR A 604 -30.79 22.82 1.02
CA THR A 604 -31.50 22.81 2.31
C THR A 604 -32.31 21.53 2.50
N GLY A 605 -32.76 21.28 3.71
CA GLY A 605 -33.59 20.13 4.06
C GLY A 605 -33.21 19.48 5.37
N PRO A 606 -34.04 18.53 5.89
CA PRO A 606 -33.79 17.87 7.16
C PRO A 606 -32.56 16.98 7.16
N ASN A 607 -32.03 16.71 8.36
CA ASN A 607 -31.02 15.68 8.53
C ASN A 607 -31.64 14.31 8.21
N MET A 608 -30.83 13.37 7.71
CA MET A 608 -31.25 12.06 7.21
C MET A 608 -32.01 12.06 5.87
N ALA A 609 -32.31 13.24 5.28
CA ALA A 609 -32.98 13.30 3.97
C ALA A 609 -32.06 12.98 2.77
N GLY A 610 -30.75 12.84 2.98
CA GLY A 610 -29.79 12.43 1.95
C GLY A 610 -28.94 13.56 1.34
N LYS A 611 -28.90 14.78 1.97
CA LYS A 611 -28.05 15.91 1.50
C LYS A 611 -26.58 15.50 1.28
N SER A 612 -25.95 14.98 2.33
CA SER A 612 -24.55 14.57 2.30
C SER A 612 -24.28 13.44 1.30
N THR A 613 -25.23 12.50 1.13
CA THR A 613 -25.16 11.43 0.12
C THR A 613 -25.20 11.99 -1.30
N TYR A 614 -26.09 12.95 -1.56
CA TYR A 614 -26.17 13.62 -2.85
C TYR A 614 -24.88 14.39 -3.21
N MET A 615 -24.26 15.05 -2.23
CA MET A 615 -22.98 15.74 -2.43
C MET A 615 -21.84 14.77 -2.69
N ARG A 616 -21.72 13.70 -1.88
CA ARG A 616 -20.70 12.66 -2.09
C ARG A 616 -20.86 11.99 -3.45
N GLN A 617 -22.10 11.75 -3.88
CA GLN A 617 -22.43 11.18 -5.18
C GLN A 617 -21.77 11.95 -6.34
N LEU A 618 -21.87 13.30 -6.36
CA LEU A 618 -21.20 14.09 -7.38
C LEU A 618 -19.68 13.95 -7.33
N GLY A 619 -19.09 14.00 -6.14
CA GLY A 619 -17.63 13.85 -5.97
C GLY A 619 -17.14 12.50 -6.49
N ILE A 620 -17.85 11.42 -6.15
CA ILE A 620 -17.51 10.05 -6.58
C ILE A 620 -17.69 9.90 -8.09
N ILE A 621 -18.78 10.41 -8.67
CA ILE A 621 -19.04 10.37 -10.12
C ILE A 621 -17.94 11.12 -10.88
N ALA A 622 -17.50 12.28 -10.39
CA ALA A 622 -16.40 13.03 -10.99
C ALA A 622 -15.08 12.22 -10.97
N ILE A 623 -14.78 11.54 -9.85
CA ILE A 623 -13.61 10.67 -9.76
C ILE A 623 -13.73 9.47 -10.69
N MET A 624 -14.90 8.78 -10.72
CA MET A 624 -15.13 7.65 -11.63
C MET A 624 -14.94 8.08 -13.08
N ALA A 625 -15.49 9.22 -13.47
CA ALA A 625 -15.28 9.76 -14.82
C ALA A 625 -13.78 9.98 -15.11
N GLN A 626 -13.03 10.59 -14.21
CA GLN A 626 -11.62 10.93 -14.45
C GLN A 626 -10.65 9.75 -14.30
N ILE A 627 -11.05 8.62 -13.74
CA ILE A 627 -10.25 7.39 -13.80
C ILE A 627 -10.50 6.56 -15.08
N GLY A 628 -11.50 6.93 -15.87
CA GLY A 628 -11.88 6.21 -17.09
C GLY A 628 -12.95 5.12 -16.86
N CYS A 629 -13.66 5.18 -15.73
CA CYS A 629 -14.80 4.31 -15.43
C CYS A 629 -16.11 4.95 -15.92
N PHE A 630 -17.08 4.13 -16.33
CA PHE A 630 -18.45 4.59 -16.58
C PHE A 630 -19.12 4.93 -15.25
N VAL A 631 -20.20 5.70 -15.30
CA VAL A 631 -20.82 6.33 -14.13
C VAL A 631 -22.27 5.91 -13.92
N PRO A 632 -22.76 5.86 -12.69
CA PRO A 632 -24.13 5.45 -12.34
C PRO A 632 -25.14 6.55 -12.64
N ALA A 633 -25.54 6.68 -13.89
CA ALA A 633 -26.52 7.66 -14.38
C ALA A 633 -27.21 7.13 -15.65
N GLU A 634 -28.27 7.83 -16.12
CA GLU A 634 -28.84 7.61 -17.45
C GLU A 634 -28.08 8.43 -18.52
N GLU A 635 -27.69 9.66 -18.18
CA GLU A 635 -26.84 10.52 -19.00
C GLU A 635 -25.85 11.26 -18.08
N ALA A 636 -24.61 11.44 -18.52
CA ALA A 636 -23.63 12.23 -17.81
C ALA A 636 -22.75 13.05 -18.74
N SER A 637 -22.65 14.34 -18.46
CA SER A 637 -21.68 15.27 -19.06
C SER A 637 -21.06 16.10 -17.97
N LEU A 638 -19.71 16.10 -17.90
CA LEU A 638 -18.94 16.68 -16.81
C LEU A 638 -17.72 17.42 -17.35
N PRO A 639 -17.30 18.54 -16.72
CA PRO A 639 -15.98 19.09 -16.96
C PRO A 639 -14.89 18.20 -16.33
N VAL A 640 -13.64 18.40 -16.74
CA VAL A 640 -12.49 17.80 -16.04
C VAL A 640 -12.08 18.72 -14.90
N PHE A 641 -12.17 18.20 -13.69
CA PHE A 641 -11.75 18.92 -12.48
C PHE A 641 -10.24 18.78 -12.25
N ASP A 642 -9.61 19.87 -11.80
CA ASP A 642 -8.21 19.87 -11.38
C ASP A 642 -8.05 19.52 -9.91
N LYS A 643 -9.02 19.91 -9.05
CA LYS A 643 -9.02 19.67 -7.62
C LYS A 643 -10.42 19.40 -7.08
N ILE A 644 -10.52 18.54 -6.06
CA ILE A 644 -11.75 18.35 -5.29
C ILE A 644 -11.44 18.62 -3.82
N PHE A 645 -12.27 19.46 -3.20
CA PHE A 645 -12.24 19.75 -1.79
C PHE A 645 -13.56 19.37 -1.13
N THR A 646 -13.48 18.68 0.00
CA THR A 646 -14.68 18.26 0.72
C THR A 646 -14.58 18.65 2.18
N ARG A 647 -15.70 19.08 2.75
CA ARG A 647 -15.95 19.14 4.17
C ARG A 647 -17.31 18.49 4.42
N ILE A 648 -17.32 17.19 4.74
CA ILE A 648 -18.53 16.39 4.89
C ILE A 648 -18.46 15.61 6.20
N GLY A 649 -19.39 15.89 7.13
CA GLY A 649 -19.46 15.26 8.45
C GLY A 649 -18.49 15.84 9.49
N ALA A 650 -18.79 15.70 10.75
CA ALA A 650 -17.90 16.04 11.86
C ALA A 650 -17.05 14.81 12.21
N SER A 651 -15.76 14.83 11.91
CA SER A 651 -14.83 13.87 12.52
C SER A 651 -14.19 14.53 13.72
N ASP A 652 -14.52 14.06 14.92
CA ASP A 652 -13.78 14.42 16.12
C ASP A 652 -12.38 13.80 16.00
N ASP A 653 -11.38 14.59 15.67
CA ASP A 653 -9.98 14.18 15.78
C ASP A 653 -9.49 14.44 17.21
N LEU A 654 -9.88 13.54 18.12
CA LEU A 654 -9.48 13.58 19.53
C LEU A 654 -7.94 13.47 19.71
N VAL A 655 -7.21 13.04 18.68
CA VAL A 655 -5.77 12.82 18.75
C VAL A 655 -4.98 14.12 18.55
N SER A 656 -5.50 15.05 17.73
CA SER A 656 -4.84 16.33 17.46
C SER A 656 -5.03 17.36 18.59
N GLY A 657 -6.03 17.16 19.47
CA GLY A 657 -6.39 18.12 20.53
C GLY A 657 -6.94 19.46 20.00
N GLU A 658 -7.23 19.56 18.69
CA GLU A 658 -7.80 20.74 18.07
C GLU A 658 -9.32 20.73 18.19
N SER A 659 -9.91 21.92 18.36
CA SER A 659 -11.37 22.08 18.36
C SER A 659 -11.95 21.68 17.00
N THR A 660 -13.09 20.97 16.98
CA THR A 660 -13.81 20.60 15.75
C THR A 660 -14.05 21.79 14.82
N PHE A 661 -14.34 22.96 15.39
CA PHE A 661 -14.51 24.20 14.64
C PHE A 661 -13.19 24.69 14.01
N MET A 662 -12.05 24.54 14.70
CA MET A 662 -10.73 24.90 14.13
C MET A 662 -10.36 24.00 12.94
N VAL A 663 -10.58 22.70 13.06
CA VAL A 663 -10.37 21.76 11.95
C VAL A 663 -11.26 22.13 10.75
N GLU A 664 -12.53 22.43 11.00
CA GLU A 664 -13.47 22.88 9.99
C GLU A 664 -13.00 24.14 9.25
N MET A 665 -12.53 25.14 9.98
CA MET A 665 -12.01 26.37 9.40
C MET A 665 -10.70 26.18 8.65
N MET A 666 -9.84 25.25 9.08
CA MET A 666 -8.62 24.89 8.36
C MET A 666 -8.93 24.20 7.02
N GLU A 667 -9.90 23.29 6.98
CA GLU A 667 -10.34 22.63 5.74
C GLU A 667 -10.95 23.66 4.77
N ALA A 668 -11.85 24.53 5.24
CA ALA A 668 -12.41 25.61 4.44
C ALA A 668 -11.33 26.57 3.91
N SER A 669 -10.41 27.01 4.78
CA SER A 669 -9.29 27.86 4.40
C SER A 669 -8.41 27.25 3.32
N ARG A 670 -8.13 25.94 3.41
CA ARG A 670 -7.35 25.20 2.41
C ARG A 670 -8.08 25.18 1.06
N ALA A 671 -9.37 24.88 1.07
CA ALA A 671 -10.20 24.89 -0.14
C ALA A 671 -10.19 26.28 -0.80
N ILE A 672 -10.48 27.34 -0.05
CA ILE A 672 -10.56 28.71 -0.54
C ILE A 672 -9.22 29.21 -1.12
N LYS A 673 -8.09 28.87 -0.46
CA LYS A 673 -6.76 29.30 -0.92
C LYS A 673 -6.26 28.58 -2.14
N ASN A 674 -6.68 27.34 -2.35
CA ASN A 674 -6.11 26.47 -3.40
C ASN A 674 -7.07 26.14 -4.54
N ALA A 675 -8.37 26.42 -4.41
CA ALA A 675 -9.33 26.16 -5.46
C ALA A 675 -9.10 27.08 -6.67
N THR A 676 -9.38 26.55 -7.85
CA THR A 676 -9.38 27.26 -9.13
C THR A 676 -10.81 27.27 -9.70
N SER A 677 -11.05 27.96 -10.80
CA SER A 677 -12.35 27.92 -11.48
C SER A 677 -12.71 26.52 -12.02
N LYS A 678 -11.75 25.60 -12.11
CA LYS A 678 -11.96 24.20 -12.52
C LYS A 678 -12.07 23.23 -11.35
N SER A 679 -12.13 23.72 -10.13
CA SER A 679 -12.21 22.89 -8.92
C SER A 679 -13.68 22.55 -8.59
N LEU A 680 -13.87 21.47 -7.81
CA LEU A 680 -15.14 21.10 -7.21
C LEU A 680 -15.05 21.24 -5.69
N ILE A 681 -15.98 21.98 -5.10
CA ILE A 681 -16.08 22.17 -3.64
C ILE A 681 -17.38 21.54 -3.13
N LEU A 682 -17.27 20.72 -2.06
CA LEU A 682 -18.41 20.06 -1.42
C LEU A 682 -18.38 20.38 0.09
N PHE A 683 -19.16 21.39 0.51
CA PHE A 683 -19.25 21.84 1.91
C PHE A 683 -20.57 21.44 2.54
N ASP A 684 -20.52 20.61 3.57
CA ASP A 684 -21.68 20.10 4.30
C ASP A 684 -21.73 20.72 5.71
N GLU A 685 -22.78 21.48 5.98
CA GLU A 685 -23.10 22.12 7.26
C GLU A 685 -21.96 22.99 7.84
N LEU A 686 -21.28 23.78 7.02
CA LEU A 686 -20.19 24.67 7.45
C LEU A 686 -20.72 25.77 8.39
N GLY A 687 -19.95 26.06 9.48
CA GLY A 687 -20.27 27.08 10.49
C GLY A 687 -21.06 26.55 11.70
N ARG A 688 -21.30 25.24 11.80
CA ARG A 688 -22.13 24.64 12.86
C ARG A 688 -21.42 24.56 14.23
N GLY A 689 -20.10 24.61 14.24
CA GLY A 689 -19.25 24.44 15.44
C GLY A 689 -19.11 25.68 16.34
N THR A 690 -19.84 26.80 16.07
CA THR A 690 -19.77 28.07 16.82
C THR A 690 -21.15 28.66 17.07
N ALA A 691 -21.24 29.89 17.58
CA ALA A 691 -22.51 30.60 17.76
C ALA A 691 -23.23 30.78 16.40
N THR A 692 -24.55 30.68 16.41
CA THR A 692 -25.36 30.62 15.16
C THR A 692 -25.08 31.80 14.22
N TYR A 693 -25.04 33.03 14.74
CA TYR A 693 -24.78 34.22 13.91
C TYR A 693 -23.34 34.29 13.38
N ASP A 694 -22.36 33.87 14.16
CA ASP A 694 -20.95 33.81 13.71
C ASP A 694 -20.79 32.77 12.62
N GLY A 695 -21.36 31.59 12.80
CA GLY A 695 -21.33 30.49 11.80
C GLY A 695 -22.02 30.89 10.50
N MET A 696 -23.18 31.51 10.60
CA MET A 696 -23.94 31.97 9.43
C MET A 696 -23.18 33.06 8.66
N SER A 697 -22.64 34.07 9.38
CA SER A 697 -21.85 35.15 8.75
C SER A 697 -20.61 34.63 8.02
N LEU A 698 -19.92 33.64 8.62
CA LEU A 698 -18.78 33.00 7.97
C LEU A 698 -19.21 32.19 6.70
N ALA A 699 -20.30 31.45 6.80
CA ALA A 699 -20.81 30.69 5.67
C ALA A 699 -21.23 31.59 4.50
N GLU A 700 -21.93 32.70 4.80
CA GLU A 700 -22.32 33.73 3.82
C GLU A 700 -21.08 34.36 3.15
N ALA A 701 -20.11 34.83 3.92
CA ALA A 701 -18.87 35.42 3.40
C ALA A 701 -18.07 34.43 2.52
N ILE A 702 -18.02 33.15 2.88
CA ILE A 702 -17.36 32.10 2.10
C ILE A 702 -18.08 31.87 0.79
N LEU A 703 -19.42 31.80 0.78
CA LEU A 703 -20.23 31.65 -0.43
C LEU A 703 -20.05 32.86 -1.37
N GLU A 704 -20.08 34.09 -0.83
CA GLU A 704 -19.80 35.30 -1.62
C GLU A 704 -18.41 35.28 -2.25
N TYR A 705 -17.40 34.89 -1.47
CA TYR A 705 -16.02 34.78 -1.96
C TYR A 705 -15.88 33.74 -3.07
N ILE A 706 -16.49 32.56 -2.93
CA ILE A 706 -16.50 31.54 -3.98
C ILE A 706 -17.22 32.06 -5.23
N ALA A 707 -18.40 32.67 -5.08
CA ALA A 707 -19.21 33.17 -6.17
C ALA A 707 -18.54 34.27 -6.99
N ASN A 708 -17.84 35.18 -6.32
CA ASN A 708 -17.27 36.38 -6.94
C ASN A 708 -15.82 36.18 -7.42
N ASN A 709 -14.99 35.45 -6.63
CA ASN A 709 -13.55 35.38 -6.83
C ASN A 709 -13.10 34.06 -7.46
N ILE A 710 -13.56 32.91 -6.95
CA ILE A 710 -13.10 31.59 -7.42
C ILE A 710 -13.92 31.11 -8.64
N LYS A 711 -15.24 31.20 -8.56
CA LYS A 711 -16.20 30.81 -9.61
C LYS A 711 -16.08 29.33 -9.98
N CYS A 712 -15.90 28.46 -8.99
CA CYS A 712 -15.82 27.00 -9.18
C CYS A 712 -17.18 26.35 -8.89
N LYS A 713 -17.36 25.12 -9.38
CA LYS A 713 -18.56 24.34 -9.08
C LYS A 713 -18.58 23.94 -7.60
N THR A 714 -19.66 24.33 -6.91
CA THR A 714 -19.78 24.16 -5.46
C THR A 714 -21.16 23.62 -5.09
N LEU A 715 -21.21 22.54 -4.30
CA LEU A 715 -22.37 22.13 -3.56
C LEU A 715 -22.20 22.51 -2.10
N PHE A 716 -23.13 23.28 -1.56
CA PHE A 716 -23.11 23.77 -0.18
C PHE A 716 -24.38 23.38 0.54
N SER A 717 -24.31 22.50 1.52
CA SER A 717 -25.49 22.20 2.34
C SER A 717 -25.49 23.04 3.61
N THR A 718 -26.66 23.44 4.04
CA THR A 718 -26.80 24.28 5.23
C THR A 718 -28.13 24.06 5.94
N HIS A 719 -28.14 24.39 7.24
CA HIS A 719 -29.35 24.55 8.07
C HIS A 719 -29.75 26.00 8.26
N TYR A 720 -28.92 26.95 7.78
CA TYR A 720 -29.23 28.36 7.83
C TYR A 720 -30.17 28.71 6.69
N HIS A 721 -31.46 28.80 6.98
CA HIS A 721 -32.47 29.15 5.95
C HIS A 721 -32.27 30.55 5.39
N GLU A 722 -31.69 31.45 6.17
CA GLU A 722 -31.41 32.85 5.81
C GLU A 722 -30.48 32.89 4.59
N LEU A 723 -29.54 31.95 4.45
CA LEU A 723 -28.62 31.88 3.29
C LEU A 723 -29.33 31.63 1.96
N THR A 724 -30.56 31.15 1.97
CA THR A 724 -31.34 30.95 0.73
C THR A 724 -31.70 32.28 0.06
N GLU A 725 -31.73 33.39 0.81
CA GLU A 725 -31.95 34.73 0.26
C GLU A 725 -30.78 35.17 -0.64
N MET A 726 -29.60 34.56 -0.54
CA MET A 726 -28.44 34.87 -1.39
C MET A 726 -28.69 34.62 -2.88
N GLU A 727 -29.63 33.75 -3.25
CA GLU A 727 -30.04 33.56 -4.66
C GLU A 727 -30.52 34.84 -5.33
N LYS A 728 -31.06 35.79 -4.54
CA LYS A 728 -31.52 37.08 -5.04
C LYS A 728 -30.36 38.06 -5.32
N THR A 729 -29.25 37.90 -4.63
CA THR A 729 -28.07 38.78 -4.72
C THR A 729 -26.94 38.21 -5.54
N LEU A 730 -26.80 36.86 -5.61
CA LEU A 730 -25.78 36.14 -6.35
C LEU A 730 -26.41 35.40 -7.55
N PRO A 731 -26.27 35.89 -8.77
CA PRO A 731 -26.94 35.33 -9.96
C PRO A 731 -26.41 33.92 -10.34
N ASN A 732 -25.22 33.53 -9.85
CA ASN A 732 -24.61 32.24 -10.09
C ASN A 732 -24.85 31.22 -8.95
N LEU A 733 -25.73 31.55 -7.99
CA LEU A 733 -26.18 30.66 -6.92
C LEU A 733 -27.60 30.22 -7.16
N LYS A 734 -27.92 28.91 -7.04
CA LYS A 734 -29.29 28.37 -7.09
C LYS A 734 -29.59 27.58 -5.81
N ASN A 735 -30.81 27.75 -5.31
CA ASN A 735 -31.31 26.96 -4.18
C ASN A 735 -31.92 25.63 -4.65
N LYS A 736 -31.60 24.58 -3.93
CA LYS A 736 -32.28 23.28 -4.01
C LYS A 736 -32.64 22.76 -2.62
N HIS A 737 -33.63 21.91 -2.54
CA HIS A 737 -34.00 21.27 -1.27
C HIS A 737 -34.26 19.79 -1.45
N VAL A 738 -34.05 19.02 -0.37
CA VAL A 738 -34.43 17.60 -0.34
C VAL A 738 -35.86 17.52 0.20
N SER A 739 -36.78 16.92 -0.60
CA SER A 739 -38.21 16.88 -0.31
C SER A 739 -38.55 15.85 0.76
N ALA A 740 -39.47 16.24 1.64
CA ALA A 740 -40.12 15.38 2.61
C ALA A 740 -41.63 15.63 2.56
N ILE A 741 -42.43 14.62 2.83
CA ILE A 741 -43.91 14.70 2.94
C ILE A 741 -44.28 14.47 4.39
N GLU A 742 -45.16 15.34 4.89
CA GLU A 742 -45.77 15.20 6.22
C GLU A 742 -47.21 14.68 6.06
N GLU A 743 -47.50 13.46 6.49
CA GLU A 743 -48.82 12.87 6.49
C GLU A 743 -49.17 12.40 7.90
N ASN A 744 -50.29 12.90 8.44
CA ASN A 744 -50.78 12.54 9.79
C ASN A 744 -49.76 12.68 10.93
N GLY A 745 -48.89 13.71 10.84
CA GLY A 745 -47.85 13.94 11.86
C GLY A 745 -46.61 13.07 11.71
N ASN A 746 -46.59 12.17 10.74
CA ASN A 746 -45.42 11.39 10.36
C ASN A 746 -44.71 12.00 9.14
N ILE A 747 -43.36 12.05 9.16
CA ILE A 747 -42.57 12.49 8.03
C ILE A 747 -42.06 11.28 7.27
N THR A 748 -42.23 11.34 5.94
CA THR A 748 -41.56 10.42 4.99
C THR A 748 -40.57 11.21 4.16
N PHE A 749 -39.30 10.84 4.22
CA PHE A 749 -38.25 11.39 3.38
C PHE A 749 -38.34 10.78 2.00
N LEU A 750 -38.54 11.64 0.99
CA LEU A 750 -38.60 11.15 -0.40
C LEU A 750 -37.22 10.99 -1.04
N HIS A 751 -36.16 11.47 -0.41
CA HIS A 751 -34.80 11.48 -0.94
C HIS A 751 -34.67 12.10 -2.34
N LYS A 752 -35.65 12.93 -2.76
CA LYS A 752 -35.68 13.61 -4.06
C LYS A 752 -35.30 15.08 -3.89
N VAL A 753 -34.31 15.52 -4.67
CA VAL A 753 -33.83 16.91 -4.72
C VAL A 753 -34.71 17.68 -5.73
N LYS A 754 -35.19 18.86 -5.31
CA LYS A 754 -36.03 19.76 -6.10
C LYS A 754 -35.47 21.16 -6.08
N ASP A 755 -35.85 21.97 -7.07
CA ASP A 755 -35.47 23.38 -7.16
C ASP A 755 -36.20 24.24 -6.11
N GLY A 756 -35.56 25.34 -5.70
CA GLY A 756 -36.09 26.27 -4.70
C GLY A 756 -35.73 25.90 -3.25
N SER A 757 -36.13 26.76 -2.31
CA SER A 757 -35.94 26.59 -0.88
C SER A 757 -37.18 26.06 -0.17
N VAL A 758 -37.03 25.44 1.01
CA VAL A 758 -38.13 25.07 1.92
C VAL A 758 -37.92 25.78 3.25
N ASP A 759 -38.93 26.49 3.71
CA ASP A 759 -38.90 27.29 4.94
C ASP A 759 -39.21 26.51 6.23
N LYS A 760 -39.49 25.17 6.14
CA LYS A 760 -39.85 24.36 7.31
C LYS A 760 -38.66 23.60 7.86
N SER A 761 -38.40 23.75 9.14
CA SER A 761 -37.50 22.89 9.88
C SER A 761 -38.24 21.62 10.35
N TYR A 762 -37.60 20.45 10.20
CA TYR A 762 -38.20 19.14 10.56
C TYR A 762 -37.54 18.51 11.78
N GLY A 763 -36.78 19.25 12.59
CA GLY A 763 -36.01 18.71 13.70
C GLY A 763 -36.86 17.99 14.75
N ILE A 764 -38.01 18.55 15.13
CA ILE A 764 -38.91 17.94 16.11
C ILE A 764 -39.56 16.66 15.57
N ASN A 765 -39.85 16.63 14.29
CA ASN A 765 -40.40 15.44 13.63
C ASN A 765 -39.36 14.30 13.56
N VAL A 766 -38.10 14.61 13.30
CA VAL A 766 -37.00 13.63 13.39
C VAL A 766 -36.84 13.11 14.82
N ALA A 767 -36.98 13.96 15.83
CA ALA A 767 -36.96 13.57 17.22
C ALA A 767 -38.12 12.60 17.58
N THR A 768 -39.30 12.80 16.97
CA THR A 768 -40.45 11.88 17.09
C THR A 768 -40.10 10.51 16.47
N LEU A 769 -39.50 10.48 15.28
CA LEU A 769 -39.07 9.22 14.64
C LEU A 769 -37.97 8.49 15.44
N ALA A 770 -37.15 9.24 16.16
CA ALA A 770 -36.11 8.69 17.05
C ALA A 770 -36.69 8.13 18.36
N GLY A 771 -38.02 8.26 18.60
CA GLY A 771 -38.69 7.69 19.76
C GLY A 771 -38.58 8.52 21.04
N LEU A 772 -38.35 9.85 20.95
CA LEU A 772 -38.40 10.70 22.14
C LEU A 772 -39.79 10.68 22.80
N PRO A 773 -39.87 10.80 24.13
CA PRO A 773 -41.15 10.82 24.83
C PRO A 773 -42.09 11.91 24.30
N LYS A 774 -43.39 11.59 24.20
CA LYS A 774 -44.40 12.48 23.61
C LYS A 774 -44.49 13.82 24.34
N GLU A 775 -44.35 13.83 25.67
CA GLU A 775 -44.36 15.05 26.48
C GLU A 775 -43.22 16.02 26.10
N VAL A 776 -42.05 15.49 25.77
CA VAL A 776 -40.89 16.28 25.31
C VAL A 776 -41.19 16.88 23.94
N ILE A 777 -41.75 16.09 23.03
CA ILE A 777 -42.10 16.53 21.67
C ILE A 777 -43.18 17.61 21.71
N ASP A 778 -44.26 17.40 22.50
CA ASP A 778 -45.35 18.38 22.64
C ASP A 778 -44.81 19.71 23.21
N ARG A 779 -43.93 19.65 24.22
CA ARG A 779 -43.31 20.87 24.80
C ARG A 779 -42.39 21.56 23.79
N ALA A 780 -41.60 20.79 23.04
CA ALA A 780 -40.70 21.35 21.99
C ALA A 780 -41.50 22.09 20.92
N ASN A 781 -42.63 21.57 20.48
CA ASN A 781 -43.52 22.22 19.51
C ASN A 781 -44.11 23.56 20.06
N ILE A 782 -44.43 23.64 21.34
CA ILE A 782 -44.86 24.90 21.97
C ILE A 782 -43.73 25.91 21.97
N ILE A 783 -42.53 25.51 22.39
CA ILE A 783 -41.35 26.38 22.46
C ILE A 783 -40.99 26.89 21.06
N LEU A 784 -41.01 26.02 20.05
CA LEU A 784 -40.71 26.43 18.67
C LEU A 784 -41.64 27.55 18.19
N LYS A 785 -42.96 27.40 18.39
CA LYS A 785 -43.93 28.44 18.09
C LYS A 785 -43.68 29.77 18.82
N GLU A 786 -43.19 29.73 20.08
CA GLU A 786 -42.82 30.90 20.82
C GLU A 786 -41.59 31.65 20.21
N TYR A 787 -40.62 30.88 19.68
CA TYR A 787 -39.45 31.48 19.01
C TYR A 787 -39.84 32.05 17.64
N GLU A 788 -40.60 31.36 16.82
CA GLU A 788 -41.07 31.81 15.49
C GLU A 788 -41.90 33.11 15.62
N THR A 789 -42.77 33.20 16.69
CA THR A 789 -43.53 34.45 16.94
C THR A 789 -42.70 35.63 17.43
N LYS A 790 -41.53 35.39 18.06
CA LYS A 790 -40.60 36.42 18.47
C LYS A 790 -39.75 36.96 17.32
N GLU A 791 -39.36 36.13 16.38
CA GLU A 791 -38.63 36.52 15.18
C GLU A 791 -39.51 37.38 14.24
N ASN A 792 -40.74 37.04 14.00
CA ASN A 792 -41.68 37.81 13.19
C ASN A 792 -41.96 39.22 13.76
N LYS A 793 -41.67 39.48 15.04
CA LYS A 793 -41.77 40.81 15.63
C LYS A 793 -40.48 41.68 15.53
N LYS A 794 -39.34 41.09 15.15
CA LYS A 794 -38.06 41.79 14.95
C LYS A 794 -37.76 42.27 13.54
N THR A 795 -38.50 41.79 12.55
CA THR A 795 -38.29 42.13 11.12
C THR A 795 -38.89 43.47 10.68
N SER A 796 -39.32 44.30 11.62
CA SER A 796 -39.81 45.67 11.31
C SER A 796 -38.97 46.77 11.97
N SER A 797 -37.64 46.77 11.76
CA SER A 797 -36.83 47.99 11.88
C SER A 797 -35.38 47.78 11.39
N VAL A 798 -35.03 48.59 10.40
CA VAL A 798 -33.73 49.15 10.07
C VAL A 798 -32.82 48.31 9.19
N GLN A 799 -32.96 48.52 7.88
CA GLN A 799 -31.84 48.45 6.96
C GLN A 799 -30.84 49.57 7.27
N ILE A 800 -29.63 49.21 7.68
CA ILE A 800 -28.45 50.03 7.51
C ILE A 800 -27.52 49.29 6.55
N ALA A 801 -27.59 49.65 5.29
CA ALA A 801 -26.60 49.26 4.30
C ALA A 801 -25.33 50.10 4.53
N LEU A 802 -24.28 49.49 5.04
CA LEU A 802 -22.92 50.01 4.95
C LEU A 802 -22.28 49.44 3.69
N PRO A 803 -21.90 50.28 2.71
CA PRO A 803 -21.12 49.81 1.59
C PRO A 803 -19.68 49.60 2.07
N LEU A 804 -19.30 48.37 2.28
CA LEU A 804 -17.89 47.98 2.41
C LEU A 804 -17.26 47.93 1.03
N ASN A 805 -16.81 49.05 0.52
CA ASN A 805 -15.83 49.11 -0.54
C ASN A 805 -14.48 48.68 0.06
N PHE A 806 -14.12 47.44 -0.13
CA PHE A 806 -12.73 47.02 -0.01
C PHE A 806 -11.99 47.46 -1.28
N GLU A 807 -11.41 48.66 -1.26
CA GLU A 807 -10.31 48.92 -2.15
C GLU A 807 -9.13 48.04 -1.75
N GLU A 808 -8.78 47.12 -2.59
CA GLU A 808 -7.50 46.38 -2.52
C GLU A 808 -6.36 47.41 -2.55
N LYS A 809 -5.80 47.74 -1.39
CA LYS A 809 -4.48 48.39 -1.32
C LYS A 809 -3.49 47.33 -1.81
N LYS A 810 -3.22 47.30 -3.13
CA LYS A 810 -2.10 46.54 -3.66
C LYS A 810 -0.83 46.96 -2.90
N SER A 811 -0.20 46.03 -2.25
CA SER A 811 1.06 46.23 -1.55
C SER A 811 2.11 46.70 -2.55
N VAL A 812 2.67 47.86 -2.31
CA VAL A 812 3.78 48.44 -3.12
C VAL A 812 4.93 47.47 -3.21
N VAL A 813 5.10 46.60 -2.20
CA VAL A 813 6.11 45.53 -2.14
C VAL A 813 5.81 44.40 -3.13
N GLU A 814 4.55 44.02 -3.30
CA GLU A 814 4.14 43.00 -4.30
C GLU A 814 4.34 43.50 -5.75
N GLU A 815 4.08 44.75 -6.04
CA GLU A 815 4.30 45.29 -7.38
C GLU A 815 5.81 45.42 -7.70
N GLU A 816 6.63 45.73 -6.73
CA GLU A 816 8.08 45.77 -6.93
C GLU A 816 8.69 44.38 -7.04
N LEU A 817 8.22 43.39 -6.28
CA LEU A 817 8.65 42.00 -6.39
C LEU A 817 8.32 41.41 -7.76
N LYS A 818 7.17 41.70 -8.35
CA LYS A 818 6.78 41.22 -9.69
C LYS A 818 7.65 41.79 -10.82
N LYS A 819 8.36 42.89 -10.60
CA LYS A 819 9.24 43.52 -11.61
C LYS A 819 10.68 43.02 -11.58
N ILE A 820 11.02 42.14 -10.61
CA ILE A 820 12.38 41.63 -10.44
C ILE A 820 12.56 40.39 -11.35
N ASP A 821 13.49 40.49 -12.29
CA ASP A 821 13.94 39.34 -13.08
C ASP A 821 15.03 38.57 -12.31
N ILE A 822 14.59 37.56 -11.56
CA ILE A 822 15.43 36.76 -10.65
C ILE A 822 16.59 36.05 -11.38
N LEU A 823 16.46 35.80 -12.69
CA LEU A 823 17.46 35.09 -13.47
C LEU A 823 18.64 35.97 -13.89
N ASN A 824 18.47 37.30 -13.85
CA ASN A 824 19.45 38.25 -14.34
C ASN A 824 20.04 39.19 -13.27
N ILE A 825 19.83 38.93 -11.96
CA ILE A 825 20.36 39.69 -10.85
C ILE A 825 21.54 38.98 -10.17
N THR A 826 22.52 39.76 -9.78
CA THR A 826 23.65 39.26 -8.98
C THR A 826 23.24 39.06 -7.51
N PRO A 827 23.94 38.18 -6.73
CA PRO A 827 23.64 38.00 -5.31
C PRO A 827 23.70 39.28 -4.47
N ILE A 828 24.58 40.22 -4.82
CA ILE A 828 24.68 41.48 -4.13
C ILE A 828 23.49 42.41 -4.43
N GLU A 829 23.03 42.43 -5.66
CA GLU A 829 21.83 43.16 -6.06
C GLU A 829 20.56 42.58 -5.41
N ALA A 830 20.47 41.25 -5.33
CA ALA A 830 19.36 40.57 -4.65
C ALA A 830 19.27 40.99 -3.16
N ILE A 831 20.41 41.03 -2.46
CA ILE A 831 20.47 41.47 -1.05
C ILE A 831 20.04 42.93 -0.92
N ASN A 832 20.50 43.81 -1.80
CA ASN A 832 20.15 45.21 -1.80
C ASN A 832 18.66 45.47 -2.09
N ILE A 833 18.07 44.70 -3.00
CA ILE A 833 16.64 44.75 -3.30
C ILE A 833 15.84 44.24 -2.12
N LEU A 834 16.20 43.12 -1.49
CA LEU A 834 15.56 42.60 -0.27
C LEU A 834 15.63 43.60 0.90
N SER A 835 16.76 44.27 1.08
CA SER A 835 16.92 45.30 2.11
C SER A 835 15.96 46.48 1.88
N LYS A 836 15.85 46.97 0.64
CA LYS A 836 14.92 48.03 0.27
C LYS A 836 13.44 47.65 0.42
N LEU A 837 13.10 46.41 0.06
CA LEU A 837 11.74 45.87 0.21
C LEU A 837 11.38 45.72 1.69
N LYS A 838 12.34 45.30 2.54
CA LYS A 838 12.15 45.16 3.99
C LYS A 838 11.90 46.51 4.65
N GLU A 839 12.52 47.62 4.20
CA GLU A 839 12.25 48.95 4.70
C GLU A 839 10.84 49.49 4.35
N LYS A 840 10.24 48.97 3.27
CA LYS A 840 8.88 49.31 2.82
C LYS A 840 7.79 48.48 3.46
N VAL A 841 8.13 47.39 4.14
CA VAL A 841 7.20 46.56 4.94
C VAL A 841 7.12 47.19 6.33
N LYS A 842 6.19 48.09 6.52
CA LYS A 842 5.80 48.61 7.84
C LYS A 842 4.35 48.29 8.11
#